data_16ef939dbb402ae15a8b52a1a5852883
#
_entry.id   16ef939dbb402ae15a8b52a1a5852883
#
_cell.length_a   1.000
_cell.length_b   1.000
_cell.length_c   1.000
_cell.angle_alpha   90.00
_cell.angle_beta   90.00
_cell.angle_gamma   90.00
#
_symmetry.space_group_name_H-M   'P 1'
#
loop_
_entity.id
_entity.type
_entity.pdbx_description
1 polymer ?
#
loop_
_entity_poly.entity_id
_entity_poly.type
_entity_poly.pdbx_seq_one_letter_code
_entity_poly.pdbx_strand_id
1 'polypeptide(L)'
;MKKNHSKAVLSFFFFFCVKILFTEMGMAENISIPVNVGVVLDLGSDLDGKIALSCIEMALSDFYATHGDYRTRLVLNTRDSMKDVVGAAAAALELIKNMKVQAILGPTTSMQASFVIDLGKKAQVPIISFSASSPSLTSIRSTYFVRATLNDSTQVNAISELVKTYKWREAVPIYIDNEYGEGIIPYLIDALQAVNARVPYRSVISPSATDDRIVVELYKLMGMQTRVFIVHMYGYLGTRIFAKAKEIGMMSEGYVWIMTNGLTADLLSSPNPSVTGTMQGVLGVKSYVPSKKELQNFRVRWKRKFQQDNPYIIDAELNIYGLRGYDAATALALAVEKTGTTNFGFLKANVSSTSSTDLASLGISFNGPSLLEALSNTSFKGLTGNYHFVDGQLQSPAFQIVNVNGNGGREIGFWTPKEGLVKQWVPSNGTNSTSVSGISTVIFPGDTTGVPKGWGIPTNEKKLMIGVPVRSSLRQFVDVINNPSSNTTTVTGFCIDVFDSVVKTLPYDLPYEYVPFAKPDGKPAGTYNDLVYQVYLKNFDAVVGDITILHSRSLFVDYTLPYIESSVSVMVPTEGHNIESAWFFLKPLTWDLWVSTLIFFVFIGFVVWLTNPNQERPAKENPKSNVNHQTPTRTDQRCNAIINQRSKSY
;
A
#
# COMPACT_ATOMS: atom_id res chain seq x y z
N MET A 1 34.41 42.95 85.65
CA MET A 1 34.55 42.05 84.42
C MET A 1 33.62 40.82 84.40
N LYS A 2 32.37 40.88 84.90
CA LYS A 2 31.46 39.70 84.92
C LYS A 2 30.19 39.84 84.03
N LYS A 3 30.01 40.96 83.31
CA LYS A 3 28.76 41.19 82.52
C LYS A 3 28.88 40.92 81.01
N ASN A 4 30.10 40.68 80.44
CA ASN A 4 30.29 40.47 79.05
C ASN A 4 30.31 38.96 78.64
N HIS A 5 30.58 38.04 79.55
CA HIS A 5 30.56 36.59 79.20
C HIS A 5 29.14 36.03 79.02
N SER A 6 28.17 36.58 79.74
CA SER A 6 26.78 36.14 79.64
C SER A 6 26.16 36.46 78.21
N LYS A 7 26.49 37.64 77.68
CA LYS A 7 25.99 38.03 76.35
C LYS A 7 26.65 37.25 75.22
N ALA A 8 27.93 36.89 75.33
CA ALA A 8 28.63 36.08 74.32
C ALA A 8 28.12 34.62 74.31
N VAL A 9 27.84 34.03 75.47
CA VAL A 9 27.28 32.70 75.63
C VAL A 9 25.83 32.66 75.05
N LEU A 10 25.01 33.68 75.37
CA LEU A 10 23.64 33.79 74.88
C LEU A 10 23.61 33.98 73.28
N SER A 11 24.54 34.77 72.76
CA SER A 11 24.67 34.97 71.33
C SER A 11 25.14 33.69 70.67
N PHE A 12 26.08 32.94 71.24
CA PHE A 12 26.55 31.67 70.72
C PHE A 12 25.45 30.61 70.75
N PHE A 13 24.64 30.57 71.85
CA PHE A 13 23.50 29.66 71.91
C PHE A 13 22.40 30.03 70.93
N PHE A 14 22.13 31.32 70.70
CA PHE A 14 21.18 31.77 69.68
C PHE A 14 21.66 31.43 68.27
N PHE A 15 22.93 31.65 67.91
CA PHE A 15 23.49 31.25 66.64
C PHE A 15 23.53 29.72 66.43
N PHE A 16 23.73 28.96 67.50
CA PHE A 16 23.72 27.52 67.55
C PHE A 16 22.29 26.96 67.29
N CYS A 17 21.30 27.53 68.00
CA CYS A 17 19.89 27.20 67.82
C CYS A 17 19.37 27.61 66.43
N VAL A 18 19.75 28.78 65.89
CA VAL A 18 19.45 29.21 64.52
C VAL A 18 20.10 28.27 63.50
N LYS A 19 21.35 27.85 63.76
CA LYS A 19 22.02 26.89 62.86
C LYS A 19 21.39 25.51 62.90
N ILE A 20 20.90 25.03 64.07
CA ILE A 20 20.14 23.78 64.17
C ILE A 20 18.78 23.91 63.48
N LEU A 21 18.06 25.00 63.63
CA LEU A 21 16.79 25.29 62.95
C LEU A 21 16.98 25.39 61.40
N PHE A 22 18.10 25.98 60.97
CA PHE A 22 18.40 26.03 59.54
C PHE A 22 18.94 24.69 58.96
N THR A 23 19.55 23.82 59.82
CA THR A 23 19.92 22.45 59.33
C THR A 23 18.75 21.51 59.34
N GLU A 24 17.71 21.68 60.15
CA GLU A 24 16.47 20.92 60.06
C GLU A 24 15.54 21.40 58.96
N MET A 25 15.63 22.67 58.51
CA MET A 25 14.86 23.17 57.34
C MET A 25 15.47 22.80 55.99
N GLY A 26 16.62 22.11 55.91
CA GLY A 26 17.36 21.81 54.67
C GLY A 26 17.30 20.39 54.20
N MET A 27 16.63 19.48 54.87
CA MET A 27 16.39 18.12 54.41
C MET A 27 14.88 17.89 54.22
N ALA A 28 14.31 18.53 53.23
CA ALA A 28 13.16 17.93 52.59
C ALA A 28 13.70 16.66 51.90
N GLU A 29 13.62 15.51 52.55
CA GLU A 29 13.77 14.23 51.85
C GLU A 29 12.87 14.29 50.62
N ASN A 30 13.48 14.27 49.47
CA ASN A 30 12.75 14.05 48.19
C ASN A 30 12.15 12.65 48.30
N ILE A 31 11.00 12.52 48.96
CA ILE A 31 10.27 11.26 49.05
C ILE A 31 9.85 10.92 47.64
N SER A 32 10.60 10.04 47.00
CA SER A 32 10.25 9.52 45.68
C SER A 32 9.02 8.62 45.79
N ILE A 33 8.03 8.88 44.95
CA ILE A 33 6.78 8.11 44.90
C ILE A 33 6.96 6.99 43.89
N PRO A 34 6.99 5.72 44.29
CA PRO A 34 7.10 4.60 43.36
C PRO A 34 5.77 4.41 42.62
N VAL A 35 5.84 4.29 41.31
CA VAL A 35 4.69 4.02 40.42
C VAL A 35 4.92 2.69 39.68
N ASN A 36 4.10 1.70 40.02
CA ASN A 36 4.21 0.38 39.40
C ASN A 36 3.78 0.43 37.95
N VAL A 37 4.64 -0.07 37.08
CA VAL A 37 4.41 -0.24 35.62
C VAL A 37 4.61 -1.69 35.24
N GLY A 38 3.66 -2.26 34.51
CA GLY A 38 3.77 -3.59 33.92
C GLY A 38 4.58 -3.57 32.66
N VAL A 39 5.35 -4.63 32.43
CA VAL A 39 6.05 -4.88 31.16
C VAL A 39 5.70 -6.29 30.70
N VAL A 40 5.04 -6.43 29.55
CA VAL A 40 4.64 -7.72 28.96
C VAL A 40 5.38 -7.91 27.66
N LEU A 41 6.34 -8.81 27.63
CA LEU A 41 7.22 -9.06 26.49
C LEU A 41 7.45 -10.56 26.28
N ASP A 42 7.86 -10.97 25.10
CA ASP A 42 8.30 -12.31 24.80
C ASP A 42 9.79 -12.43 25.17
N LEU A 43 10.09 -12.98 26.36
CA LEU A 43 11.45 -12.98 26.92
C LEU A 43 12.20 -14.29 26.75
N GLY A 44 11.52 -15.37 26.44
CA GLY A 44 12.12 -16.71 26.33
C GLY A 44 13.21 -16.80 25.26
N SER A 45 12.87 -17.28 24.09
CA SER A 45 13.80 -17.40 22.94
C SER A 45 13.82 -16.16 22.06
N ASP A 46 13.03 -15.12 22.36
CA ASP A 46 12.91 -13.95 21.53
C ASP A 46 13.97 -12.89 21.85
N LEU A 47 14.76 -12.57 20.83
CA LEU A 47 15.79 -11.56 20.94
C LEU A 47 15.16 -10.15 21.04
N ASP A 48 14.07 -9.89 20.30
CA ASP A 48 13.43 -8.59 20.23
C ASP A 48 12.86 -8.15 21.59
N GLY A 49 12.23 -9.08 22.32
CA GLY A 49 11.75 -8.82 23.67
C GLY A 49 12.87 -8.44 24.66
N LYS A 50 14.02 -9.15 24.59
CA LYS A 50 15.19 -8.84 25.42
C LYS A 50 15.83 -7.50 25.06
N ILE A 51 15.91 -7.17 23.75
CA ILE A 51 16.40 -5.88 23.27
C ILE A 51 15.50 -4.76 23.77
N ALA A 52 14.18 -4.94 23.66
CA ALA A 52 13.20 -3.96 24.10
C ALA A 52 13.26 -3.72 25.62
N LEU A 53 13.35 -4.78 26.43
CA LEU A 53 13.48 -4.67 27.88
C LEU A 53 14.74 -3.89 28.27
N SER A 54 15.89 -4.23 27.72
CA SER A 54 17.15 -3.52 27.95
C SER A 54 17.05 -2.03 27.58
N CYS A 55 16.37 -1.70 26.47
CA CYS A 55 16.15 -0.31 26.06
C CYS A 55 15.20 0.43 27.00
N ILE A 56 14.13 -0.20 27.50
CA ILE A 56 13.19 0.37 28.49
C ILE A 56 13.91 0.69 29.80
N GLU A 57 14.73 -0.24 30.32
CA GLU A 57 15.52 -0.02 31.52
C GLU A 57 16.52 1.11 31.35
N MET A 58 17.23 1.16 30.23
CA MET A 58 18.16 2.24 29.93
C MET A 58 17.45 3.59 29.79
N ALA A 59 16.24 3.61 29.20
CA ALA A 59 15.44 4.83 29.10
C ALA A 59 15.12 5.43 30.46
N LEU A 60 14.68 4.62 31.41
CA LEU A 60 14.40 5.08 32.76
C LEU A 60 15.66 5.53 33.51
N SER A 61 16.77 4.81 33.34
CA SER A 61 18.05 5.21 33.92
C SER A 61 18.52 6.55 33.38
N ASP A 62 18.50 6.76 32.06
CA ASP A 62 18.87 8.01 31.40
C ASP A 62 17.93 9.16 31.77
N PHE A 63 16.62 8.85 31.83
CA PHE A 63 15.59 9.82 32.15
C PHE A 63 15.76 10.37 33.55
N TYR A 64 15.88 9.51 34.56
CA TYR A 64 16.03 9.95 35.96
C TYR A 64 17.42 10.50 36.29
N ALA A 65 18.45 10.20 35.50
CA ALA A 65 19.74 10.86 35.60
C ALA A 65 19.66 12.35 35.21
N THR A 66 18.76 12.70 34.31
CA THR A 66 18.55 14.07 33.83
C THR A 66 17.42 14.81 34.58
N HIS A 67 16.47 14.07 35.15
CA HIS A 67 15.31 14.60 35.87
C HIS A 67 15.33 14.14 37.34
N GLY A 68 16.41 14.43 38.04
CA GLY A 68 16.57 14.08 39.47
C GLY A 68 15.58 14.76 40.40
N ASP A 69 15.01 15.88 39.98
CA ASP A 69 14.02 16.70 40.69
C ASP A 69 12.59 16.12 40.61
N TYR A 70 12.32 15.18 39.68
CA TYR A 70 11.00 14.57 39.57
C TYR A 70 10.69 13.70 40.76
N ARG A 71 9.45 13.79 41.25
CA ARG A 71 8.98 13.08 42.46
C ARG A 71 8.60 11.65 42.19
N THR A 72 8.12 11.33 40.97
CA THR A 72 7.71 9.97 40.62
C THR A 72 8.89 9.13 40.15
N ARG A 73 8.84 7.83 40.45
CA ARG A 73 9.81 6.83 39.95
C ARG A 73 9.06 5.61 39.44
N LEU A 74 9.22 5.29 38.17
CA LEU A 74 8.62 4.10 37.62
C LEU A 74 9.34 2.83 38.10
N VAL A 75 8.56 1.89 38.60
CA VAL A 75 9.02 0.57 39.03
C VAL A 75 8.51 -0.47 38.06
N LEU A 76 9.42 -1.08 37.31
CA LEU A 76 9.08 -2.07 36.31
C LEU A 76 8.74 -3.42 36.92
N ASN A 77 7.61 -3.97 36.56
CA ASN A 77 7.14 -5.32 36.90
C ASN A 77 7.04 -6.14 35.60
N THR A 78 8.08 -6.90 35.29
CA THR A 78 8.20 -7.60 34.01
C THR A 78 7.58 -9.00 34.07
N ARG A 79 6.87 -9.39 33.01
CA ARG A 79 6.31 -10.74 32.81
C ARG A 79 6.58 -11.21 31.38
N ASP A 80 6.88 -12.50 31.27
CA ASP A 80 7.04 -13.17 29.99
C ASP A 80 5.65 -13.57 29.44
N SER A 81 5.35 -13.19 28.23
CA SER A 81 4.13 -13.60 27.49
C SER A 81 4.27 -14.99 26.84
N MET A 82 5.47 -15.60 26.85
CA MET A 82 5.75 -16.93 26.31
C MET A 82 5.38 -17.08 24.82
N LYS A 83 5.38 -15.99 24.05
CA LYS A 83 4.92 -15.93 22.65
C LYS A 83 3.47 -16.41 22.45
N ASP A 84 2.69 -16.44 23.53
CA ASP A 84 1.34 -16.92 23.51
C ASP A 84 0.35 -15.79 23.86
N VAL A 85 -0.83 -15.81 23.22
CA VAL A 85 -1.89 -14.82 23.43
C VAL A 85 -2.49 -14.97 24.83
N VAL A 86 -2.69 -16.20 25.28
CA VAL A 86 -3.24 -16.51 26.59
C VAL A 86 -2.23 -16.17 27.67
N GLY A 87 -0.93 -16.49 27.44
CA GLY A 87 0.18 -16.10 28.30
C GLY A 87 0.28 -14.60 28.51
N ALA A 88 0.16 -13.83 27.43
CA ALA A 88 0.15 -12.35 27.50
C ALA A 88 -1.05 -11.81 28.28
N ALA A 89 -2.24 -12.38 28.08
CA ALA A 89 -3.45 -12.00 28.81
C ALA A 89 -3.35 -12.34 30.31
N ALA A 90 -2.83 -13.52 30.66
CA ALA A 90 -2.60 -13.94 32.04
C ALA A 90 -1.56 -13.04 32.74
N ALA A 91 -0.46 -12.71 32.07
CA ALA A 91 0.56 -11.77 32.53
C ALA A 91 -0.03 -10.38 32.82
N ALA A 92 -0.82 -9.84 31.86
CA ALA A 92 -1.47 -8.54 32.03
C ALA A 92 -2.50 -8.56 33.19
N LEU A 93 -3.30 -9.62 33.31
CA LEU A 93 -4.27 -9.79 34.40
C LEU A 93 -3.58 -9.83 35.76
N GLU A 94 -2.48 -10.58 35.89
CA GLU A 94 -1.70 -10.64 37.13
C GLU A 94 -1.11 -9.28 37.49
N LEU A 95 -0.53 -8.57 36.51
CA LEU A 95 0.05 -7.25 36.72
C LEU A 95 -0.99 -6.22 37.22
N ILE A 96 -2.18 -6.22 36.60
CA ILE A 96 -3.26 -5.31 36.98
C ILE A 96 -3.84 -5.69 38.36
N LYS A 97 -4.14 -6.98 38.60
CA LYS A 97 -4.83 -7.45 39.76
C LYS A 97 -3.94 -7.46 41.00
N ASN A 98 -2.72 -8.02 40.91
CA ASN A 98 -1.84 -8.27 42.05
C ASN A 98 -0.85 -7.11 42.27
N MET A 99 -0.18 -6.67 41.18
CA MET A 99 0.84 -5.61 41.24
C MET A 99 0.25 -4.21 41.16
N LYS A 100 -1.04 -4.09 40.76
CA LYS A 100 -1.76 -2.81 40.63
C LYS A 100 -1.01 -1.80 39.78
N VAL A 101 -0.53 -2.23 38.63
CA VAL A 101 0.23 -1.40 37.69
C VAL A 101 -0.64 -0.30 37.12
N GLN A 102 -0.09 0.91 36.97
CA GLN A 102 -0.80 2.08 36.44
C GLN A 102 -0.81 2.14 34.89
N ALA A 103 0.14 1.46 34.26
CA ALA A 103 0.22 1.29 32.79
C ALA A 103 0.92 -0.02 32.47
N ILE A 104 0.77 -0.53 31.24
CA ILE A 104 1.50 -1.69 30.73
C ILE A 104 2.25 -1.27 29.45
N LEU A 105 3.58 -1.48 29.43
CA LEU A 105 4.42 -1.42 28.24
C LEU A 105 4.42 -2.79 27.56
N GLY A 106 4.02 -2.83 26.31
CA GLY A 106 3.74 -4.05 25.55
C GLY A 106 2.23 -4.24 25.34
N PRO A 107 1.83 -5.44 24.88
CA PRO A 107 2.64 -6.57 24.46
C PRO A 107 3.28 -6.38 23.08
N THR A 108 4.07 -7.36 22.63
CA THR A 108 4.88 -7.26 21.41
C THR A 108 4.09 -7.48 20.13
N THR A 109 3.15 -8.41 20.09
CA THR A 109 2.42 -8.74 18.86
C THR A 109 1.00 -8.16 18.84
N SER A 110 0.47 -7.93 17.63
CA SER A 110 -0.90 -7.44 17.48
C SER A 110 -1.95 -8.41 18.01
N MET A 111 -1.71 -9.72 17.88
CA MET A 111 -2.59 -10.75 18.43
C MET A 111 -2.65 -10.70 19.96
N GLN A 112 -1.50 -10.59 20.62
CA GLN A 112 -1.44 -10.44 22.09
C GLN A 112 -2.11 -9.13 22.53
N ALA A 113 -1.86 -8.04 21.79
CA ALA A 113 -2.40 -6.73 22.08
C ALA A 113 -3.94 -6.71 22.06
N SER A 114 -4.58 -7.41 21.13
CA SER A 114 -6.04 -7.40 21.00
C SER A 114 -6.76 -7.91 22.26
N PHE A 115 -6.17 -8.86 22.99
CA PHE A 115 -6.69 -9.38 24.24
C PHE A 115 -6.32 -8.50 25.45
N VAL A 116 -5.09 -8.03 25.50
CA VAL A 116 -4.61 -7.20 26.63
C VAL A 116 -5.28 -5.83 26.65
N ILE A 117 -5.64 -5.28 25.50
CA ILE A 117 -6.37 -4.02 25.37
C ILE A 117 -7.72 -4.06 26.10
N ASP A 118 -8.46 -5.16 26.00
CA ASP A 118 -9.77 -5.29 26.65
C ASP A 118 -9.64 -5.36 28.18
N LEU A 119 -8.56 -5.98 28.70
CA LEU A 119 -8.24 -5.95 30.13
C LEU A 119 -7.89 -4.54 30.59
N GLY A 120 -7.06 -3.81 29.82
CA GLY A 120 -6.71 -2.43 30.09
C GLY A 120 -7.92 -1.51 30.11
N LYS A 121 -8.84 -1.67 29.15
CA LYS A 121 -10.10 -0.93 29.09
C LYS A 121 -10.96 -1.17 30.33
N LYS A 122 -11.09 -2.43 30.76
CA LYS A 122 -11.88 -2.80 31.92
C LYS A 122 -11.31 -2.24 33.23
N ALA A 123 -10.01 -2.24 33.36
CA ALA A 123 -9.30 -1.74 34.55
C ALA A 123 -8.96 -0.24 34.48
N GLN A 124 -9.23 0.42 33.34
CA GLN A 124 -8.79 1.80 33.07
C GLN A 124 -7.27 1.97 33.17
N VAL A 125 -6.51 0.97 32.71
CA VAL A 125 -5.05 0.97 32.69
C VAL A 125 -4.58 1.15 31.27
N PRO A 126 -3.82 2.20 30.93
CA PRO A 126 -3.27 2.39 29.60
C PRO A 126 -2.34 1.25 29.17
N ILE A 127 -2.61 0.71 27.98
CA ILE A 127 -1.78 -0.30 27.32
C ILE A 127 -0.99 0.39 26.23
N ILE A 128 0.33 0.40 26.35
CA ILE A 128 1.25 1.14 25.47
C ILE A 128 2.06 0.12 24.67
N SER A 129 1.65 -0.18 23.43
CA SER A 129 2.43 -1.07 22.58
C SER A 129 3.30 -0.29 21.61
N PHE A 130 4.59 -0.62 21.59
CA PHE A 130 5.61 -0.03 20.73
C PHE A 130 5.97 -0.90 19.51
N SER A 131 5.24 -2.01 19.34
CA SER A 131 5.47 -2.97 18.22
C SER A 131 4.20 -3.48 17.55
N ALA A 132 3.03 -3.51 18.23
CA ALA A 132 1.77 -3.94 17.67
C ALA A 132 1.22 -2.92 16.66
N SER A 133 1.38 -3.18 15.37
CA SER A 133 1.15 -2.22 14.28
C SER A 133 -0.14 -2.42 13.49
N SER A 134 -0.87 -3.55 13.71
CA SER A 134 -2.09 -3.86 12.93
C SER A 134 -3.14 -2.74 13.00
N PRO A 135 -3.71 -2.33 11.86
CA PRO A 135 -4.79 -1.35 11.80
C PRO A 135 -6.05 -1.76 12.57
N SER A 136 -6.28 -3.07 12.76
CA SER A 136 -7.42 -3.59 13.54
C SER A 136 -7.42 -3.12 15.01
N LEU A 137 -6.24 -2.80 15.56
CA LEU A 137 -6.04 -2.27 16.90
C LEU A 137 -6.16 -0.73 16.90
N THR A 138 -7.28 -0.19 16.46
CA THR A 138 -7.46 1.28 16.46
C THR A 138 -7.89 1.79 17.84
N SER A 139 -7.59 3.06 18.15
CA SER A 139 -8.05 3.75 19.36
C SER A 139 -9.58 3.82 19.45
N ILE A 140 -10.29 3.70 18.35
CA ILE A 140 -11.76 3.60 18.30
C ILE A 140 -12.24 2.34 19.00
N ARG A 141 -11.48 1.23 18.91
CA ARG A 141 -11.81 -0.04 19.56
C ARG A 141 -11.62 0.05 21.08
N SER A 142 -10.59 0.74 21.54
CA SER A 142 -10.35 0.97 22.98
C SER A 142 -9.69 2.32 23.24
N THR A 143 -10.29 3.10 24.12
CA THR A 143 -9.75 4.39 24.57
C THR A 143 -8.46 4.25 25.37
N TYR A 144 -8.21 3.08 25.99
CA TYR A 144 -7.02 2.81 26.83
C TYR A 144 -5.87 2.16 26.07
N PHE A 145 -5.89 2.19 24.75
CA PHE A 145 -4.78 1.73 23.92
C PHE A 145 -4.00 2.89 23.32
N VAL A 146 -2.71 2.96 23.61
CA VAL A 146 -1.76 3.93 23.06
C VAL A 146 -0.79 3.19 22.14
N ARG A 147 -0.82 3.52 20.88
CA ARG A 147 0.07 2.93 19.88
C ARG A 147 1.36 3.74 19.76
N ALA A 148 2.41 3.31 20.45
CA ALA A 148 3.75 3.89 20.40
C ALA A 148 4.58 3.34 19.22
N THR A 149 3.92 2.83 18.19
CA THR A 149 4.47 2.39 16.90
C THR A 149 3.63 2.93 15.76
N LEU A 150 4.12 2.82 14.52
CA LEU A 150 3.34 3.26 13.36
C LEU A 150 2.23 2.27 13.05
N ASN A 151 1.08 2.80 12.68
CA ASN A 151 -0.02 2.00 12.13
C ASN A 151 0.35 1.52 10.72
N ASP A 152 0.17 0.23 10.42
CA ASP A 152 0.51 -0.33 9.12
C ASP A 152 -0.31 0.28 7.97
N SER A 153 -1.49 0.84 8.24
CA SER A 153 -2.25 1.58 7.24
C SER A 153 -1.52 2.82 6.70
N THR A 154 -0.55 3.38 7.44
CA THR A 154 0.18 4.59 7.02
C THR A 154 1.18 4.33 5.90
N GLN A 155 1.69 3.10 5.77
CA GLN A 155 2.68 2.73 4.76
C GLN A 155 2.08 2.37 3.39
N VAL A 156 0.77 2.05 3.34
CA VAL A 156 0.14 1.56 2.09
C VAL A 156 0.20 2.57 0.97
N ASN A 157 0.17 3.87 1.30
CA ASN A 157 0.31 4.94 0.32
C ASN A 157 1.72 5.00 -0.28
N ALA A 158 2.77 4.70 0.50
CA ALA A 158 4.13 4.60 -0.01
C ALA A 158 4.27 3.40 -0.98
N ILE A 159 3.64 2.27 -0.65
CA ILE A 159 3.62 1.08 -1.49
C ILE A 159 2.83 1.33 -2.79
N SER A 160 1.63 1.91 -2.70
CA SER A 160 0.81 2.21 -3.87
C SER A 160 1.45 3.24 -4.81
N GLU A 161 2.20 4.22 -4.26
CA GLU A 161 2.93 5.19 -5.08
C GLU A 161 4.12 4.54 -5.82
N LEU A 162 4.79 3.54 -5.23
CA LEU A 162 5.77 2.71 -5.95
C LEU A 162 5.13 1.96 -7.11
N VAL A 163 4.00 1.30 -6.87
CA VAL A 163 3.24 0.58 -7.90
C VAL A 163 2.82 1.51 -9.04
N LYS A 164 2.33 2.71 -8.72
CA LYS A 164 1.96 3.76 -9.67
C LYS A 164 3.15 4.27 -10.47
N THR A 165 4.28 4.55 -9.81
CA THR A 165 5.49 5.08 -10.44
C THR A 165 6.02 4.16 -11.52
N TYR A 166 5.97 2.85 -11.29
CA TYR A 166 6.39 1.85 -12.26
C TYR A 166 5.26 1.36 -13.17
N LYS A 167 4.06 1.93 -13.04
CA LYS A 167 2.87 1.61 -13.85
C LYS A 167 2.46 0.14 -13.78
N TRP A 168 2.71 -0.52 -12.66
CA TRP A 168 2.22 -1.89 -12.45
C TRP A 168 0.71 -1.85 -12.18
N ARG A 169 -0.03 -2.65 -12.95
CA ARG A 169 -1.50 -2.64 -12.91
C ARG A 169 -2.10 -3.68 -11.99
N GLU A 170 -1.31 -4.63 -11.57
CA GLU A 170 -1.73 -5.70 -10.67
C GLU A 170 -0.64 -5.99 -9.65
N ALA A 171 -1.04 -6.28 -8.41
CA ALA A 171 -0.16 -6.72 -7.35
C ALA A 171 -0.87 -7.75 -6.47
N VAL A 172 -0.12 -8.75 -5.99
CA VAL A 172 -0.64 -9.80 -5.11
C VAL A 172 -0.03 -9.62 -3.73
N PRO A 173 -0.83 -9.33 -2.69
CA PRO A 173 -0.37 -9.37 -1.31
C PRO A 173 -0.16 -10.83 -0.87
N ILE A 174 0.99 -11.10 -0.23
CA ILE A 174 1.33 -12.34 0.44
C ILE A 174 1.47 -12.01 1.92
N TYR A 175 0.59 -12.54 2.75
CA TYR A 175 0.54 -12.15 4.15
C TYR A 175 0.29 -13.33 5.09
N ILE A 176 0.66 -13.15 6.35
CA ILE A 176 0.48 -14.14 7.39
C ILE A 176 -0.98 -14.21 7.85
N ASP A 177 -1.48 -15.43 8.06
CA ASP A 177 -2.85 -15.74 8.50
C ASP A 177 -3.03 -15.44 9.99
N ASN A 178 -3.17 -14.18 10.32
CA ASN A 178 -3.48 -13.70 11.67
C ASN A 178 -3.88 -12.23 11.67
N GLU A 179 -4.27 -11.67 12.82
CA GLU A 179 -4.71 -10.29 12.96
C GLU A 179 -3.67 -9.24 12.49
N TYR A 180 -2.37 -9.53 12.59
CA TYR A 180 -1.31 -8.67 12.05
C TYR A 180 -1.37 -8.65 10.52
N GLY A 181 -1.40 -9.83 9.89
CA GLY A 181 -1.40 -9.96 8.43
C GLY A 181 -2.69 -9.44 7.78
N GLU A 182 -3.85 -9.81 8.34
CA GLU A 182 -5.14 -9.45 7.77
C GLU A 182 -5.49 -7.96 7.92
N GLY A 183 -5.02 -7.35 9.01
CA GLY A 183 -5.40 -5.98 9.37
C GLY A 183 -5.01 -4.91 8.34
N ILE A 184 -3.92 -5.10 7.59
CA ILE A 184 -3.46 -4.15 6.56
C ILE A 184 -4.23 -4.30 5.24
N ILE A 185 -4.78 -5.49 4.94
CA ILE A 185 -5.27 -5.86 3.61
C ILE A 185 -6.34 -4.91 3.06
N PRO A 186 -7.39 -4.52 3.81
CA PRO A 186 -8.39 -3.57 3.30
C PRO A 186 -7.76 -2.26 2.86
N TYR A 187 -6.89 -1.69 3.69
CA TYR A 187 -6.20 -0.42 3.40
C TYR A 187 -5.26 -0.51 2.20
N LEU A 188 -4.58 -1.65 2.05
CA LEU A 188 -3.68 -1.90 0.91
C LEU A 188 -4.47 -2.02 -0.39
N ILE A 189 -5.60 -2.72 -0.38
CA ILE A 189 -6.48 -2.85 -1.55
C ILE A 189 -7.02 -1.48 -1.96
N ASP A 190 -7.53 -0.70 -1.03
CA ASP A 190 -8.07 0.64 -1.30
C ASP A 190 -6.98 1.56 -1.88
N ALA A 191 -5.77 1.55 -1.31
CA ALA A 191 -4.65 2.35 -1.79
C ALA A 191 -4.17 1.92 -3.20
N LEU A 192 -4.18 0.62 -3.50
CA LEU A 192 -3.85 0.10 -4.84
C LEU A 192 -4.94 0.47 -5.86
N GLN A 193 -6.22 0.36 -5.49
CA GLN A 193 -7.33 0.79 -6.33
C GLN A 193 -7.27 2.28 -6.66
N ALA A 194 -6.91 3.12 -5.71
CA ALA A 194 -6.76 4.57 -5.90
C ALA A 194 -5.73 4.94 -6.98
N VAL A 195 -4.75 4.06 -7.23
CA VAL A 195 -3.75 4.23 -8.30
C VAL A 195 -4.01 3.36 -9.54
N ASN A 196 -5.24 2.84 -9.71
CA ASN A 196 -5.66 1.96 -10.80
C ASN A 196 -4.86 0.64 -10.87
N ALA A 197 -4.38 0.14 -9.74
CA ALA A 197 -3.81 -1.20 -9.62
C ALA A 197 -4.81 -2.15 -8.97
N ARG A 198 -4.90 -3.39 -9.47
CA ARG A 198 -5.84 -4.42 -8.98
C ARG A 198 -5.13 -5.46 -8.14
N VAL A 199 -5.89 -6.08 -7.26
CA VAL A 199 -5.48 -7.25 -6.49
C VAL A 199 -6.24 -8.46 -7.02
N PRO A 200 -5.67 -9.21 -7.99
CA PRO A 200 -6.37 -10.36 -8.60
C PRO A 200 -6.45 -11.55 -7.67
N TYR A 201 -5.56 -11.65 -6.71
CA TYR A 201 -5.47 -12.74 -5.73
C TYR A 201 -4.84 -12.25 -4.43
N ARG A 202 -5.15 -12.94 -3.33
CA ARG A 202 -4.55 -12.72 -2.00
C ARG A 202 -3.97 -14.05 -1.52
N SER A 203 -2.67 -14.09 -1.28
CA SER A 203 -1.97 -15.27 -0.81
C SER A 203 -1.84 -15.24 0.70
N VAL A 204 -2.44 -16.20 1.37
CA VAL A 204 -2.47 -16.30 2.84
C VAL A 204 -1.58 -17.45 3.27
N ILE A 205 -0.64 -17.17 4.17
CA ILE A 205 0.33 -18.16 4.65
C ILE A 205 0.12 -18.37 6.15
N SER A 206 -0.17 -19.61 6.53
CA SER A 206 -0.31 -19.95 7.95
C SER A 206 0.98 -19.69 8.74
N PRO A 207 0.91 -19.17 9.98
CA PRO A 207 2.07 -19.03 10.86
C PRO A 207 2.87 -20.32 11.05
N SER A 208 2.19 -21.48 10.98
CA SER A 208 2.79 -22.83 11.10
C SER A 208 3.02 -23.53 9.77
N ALA A 209 2.96 -22.81 8.63
CA ALA A 209 3.14 -23.40 7.32
C ALA A 209 4.50 -24.13 7.21
N THR A 210 4.46 -25.36 6.69
CA THR A 210 5.67 -26.10 6.30
C THR A 210 6.28 -25.53 5.02
N ASP A 211 7.54 -25.83 4.74
CA ASP A 211 8.21 -25.40 3.50
C ASP A 211 7.46 -25.89 2.26
N ASP A 212 6.95 -27.14 2.29
CA ASP A 212 6.18 -27.69 1.17
C ASP A 212 4.91 -26.87 0.89
N ARG A 213 4.21 -26.43 1.94
CA ARG A 213 3.00 -25.56 1.80
C ARG A 213 3.36 -24.21 1.20
N ILE A 214 4.49 -23.65 1.63
CA ILE A 214 5.00 -22.39 1.05
C ILE A 214 5.31 -22.59 -0.44
N VAL A 215 6.00 -23.67 -0.79
CA VAL A 215 6.36 -23.97 -2.19
C VAL A 215 5.13 -24.18 -3.06
N VAL A 216 4.12 -24.91 -2.58
CA VAL A 216 2.84 -25.09 -3.32
C VAL A 216 2.16 -23.75 -3.61
N GLU A 217 2.11 -22.85 -2.62
CA GLU A 217 1.52 -21.53 -2.83
C GLU A 217 2.36 -20.67 -3.79
N LEU A 218 3.69 -20.72 -3.68
CA LEU A 218 4.57 -20.01 -4.61
C LEU A 218 4.45 -20.52 -6.05
N TYR A 219 4.31 -21.83 -6.29
CA TYR A 219 4.02 -22.36 -7.62
C TYR A 219 2.70 -21.88 -8.18
N LYS A 220 1.67 -21.76 -7.34
CA LYS A 220 0.39 -21.16 -7.74
C LYS A 220 0.58 -19.71 -8.17
N LEU A 221 1.33 -18.91 -7.40
CA LEU A 221 1.66 -17.53 -7.73
C LEU A 221 2.50 -17.43 -9.02
N MET A 222 3.44 -18.34 -9.22
CA MET A 222 4.26 -18.42 -10.43
C MET A 222 3.41 -18.72 -11.68
N GLY A 223 2.31 -19.49 -11.53
CA GLY A 223 1.35 -19.78 -12.58
C GLY A 223 0.41 -18.60 -12.92
N MET A 224 0.44 -17.50 -12.17
CA MET A 224 -0.37 -16.31 -12.44
C MET A 224 0.32 -15.40 -13.47
N GLN A 225 -0.45 -14.49 -14.08
CA GLN A 225 0.12 -13.44 -14.94
C GLN A 225 0.83 -12.36 -14.14
N THR A 226 0.33 -12.05 -12.94
CA THR A 226 0.91 -11.01 -12.06
C THR A 226 2.30 -11.41 -11.59
N ARG A 227 3.24 -10.47 -11.64
CA ARG A 227 4.65 -10.65 -11.22
C ARG A 227 5.05 -9.69 -10.10
N VAL A 228 4.11 -8.92 -9.53
CA VAL A 228 4.33 -7.98 -8.42
C VAL A 228 3.75 -8.56 -7.15
N PHE A 229 4.60 -8.78 -6.15
CA PHE A 229 4.24 -9.36 -4.86
C PHE A 229 4.55 -8.40 -3.74
N ILE A 230 3.57 -8.18 -2.84
CA ILE A 230 3.72 -7.34 -1.65
C ILE A 230 3.69 -8.27 -0.44
N VAL A 231 4.79 -8.34 0.31
CA VAL A 231 4.97 -9.30 1.41
C VAL A 231 4.78 -8.61 2.75
N HIS A 232 3.81 -9.11 3.54
CA HIS A 232 3.48 -8.62 4.86
C HIS A 232 3.38 -9.75 5.88
N MET A 233 4.45 -9.99 6.64
CA MET A 233 4.56 -11.07 7.61
C MET A 233 5.73 -10.82 8.56
N TYR A 234 5.90 -11.70 9.55
CA TYR A 234 7.07 -11.68 10.44
C TYR A 234 8.34 -12.14 9.76
N GLY A 235 9.49 -11.69 10.22
CA GLY A 235 10.81 -11.95 9.64
C GLY A 235 11.13 -13.44 9.46
N TYR A 236 10.76 -14.30 10.43
CA TYR A 236 11.03 -15.74 10.36
C TYR A 236 10.33 -16.43 9.18
N LEU A 237 9.10 -15.99 8.85
CA LEU A 237 8.34 -16.54 7.73
C LEU A 237 8.79 -15.93 6.40
N GLY A 238 9.06 -14.61 6.41
CA GLY A 238 9.58 -13.88 5.25
C GLY A 238 10.90 -14.46 4.75
N THR A 239 11.84 -14.79 5.65
CA THR A 239 13.10 -15.46 5.31
C THR A 239 12.88 -16.76 4.56
N ARG A 240 11.92 -17.59 5.02
CA ARG A 240 11.59 -18.87 4.38
C ARG A 240 10.96 -18.67 3.01
N ILE A 241 10.04 -17.70 2.88
CA ILE A 241 9.41 -17.38 1.58
C ILE A 241 10.45 -16.95 0.56
N PHE A 242 11.34 -15.99 0.89
CA PHE A 242 12.37 -15.56 -0.03
C PHE A 242 13.37 -16.65 -0.40
N ALA A 243 13.74 -17.50 0.57
CA ALA A 243 14.57 -18.66 0.29
C ALA A 243 13.93 -19.63 -0.72
N LYS A 244 12.64 -19.97 -0.50
CA LYS A 244 11.89 -20.85 -1.41
C LYS A 244 11.58 -20.17 -2.75
N ALA A 245 11.27 -18.88 -2.76
CA ALA A 245 11.08 -18.12 -4.01
C ALA A 245 12.35 -18.13 -4.87
N LYS A 246 13.54 -18.01 -4.24
CA LYS A 246 14.83 -18.13 -4.94
C LYS A 246 15.05 -19.53 -5.49
N GLU A 247 14.77 -20.55 -4.69
CA GLU A 247 14.93 -21.97 -5.05
C GLU A 247 14.12 -22.34 -6.30
N ILE A 248 12.88 -21.84 -6.42
CA ILE A 248 12.01 -22.13 -7.57
C ILE A 248 12.11 -21.09 -8.71
N GLY A 249 13.04 -20.13 -8.63
CA GLY A 249 13.30 -19.16 -9.71
C GLY A 249 12.44 -17.91 -9.71
N MET A 250 11.61 -17.64 -8.69
CA MET A 250 10.80 -16.41 -8.58
C MET A 250 11.62 -15.17 -8.16
N MET A 251 12.93 -15.29 -7.99
CA MET A 251 13.86 -14.18 -7.76
C MET A 251 14.69 -13.86 -9.01
N SER A 252 14.21 -14.22 -10.20
CA SER A 252 14.82 -13.93 -11.49
C SER A 252 14.22 -12.66 -12.11
N GLU A 253 14.74 -12.26 -13.28
CA GLU A 253 14.26 -11.12 -14.05
C GLU A 253 12.75 -11.21 -14.33
N GLY A 254 12.07 -10.08 -14.27
CA GLY A 254 10.63 -9.95 -14.51
C GLY A 254 9.77 -9.99 -13.25
N TYR A 255 10.30 -10.46 -12.11
CA TYR A 255 9.60 -10.46 -10.83
C TYR A 255 9.85 -9.18 -10.03
N VAL A 256 8.87 -8.79 -9.22
CA VAL A 256 8.94 -7.64 -8.31
C VAL A 256 8.47 -8.07 -6.93
N TRP A 257 9.27 -7.76 -5.92
CA TRP A 257 8.94 -8.03 -4.53
C TRP A 257 9.04 -6.76 -3.72
N ILE A 258 8.01 -6.46 -2.93
CA ILE A 258 7.94 -5.28 -2.07
C ILE A 258 7.66 -5.75 -0.64
N MET A 259 8.55 -5.44 0.28
CA MET A 259 8.38 -5.73 1.71
C MET A 259 7.72 -4.54 2.41
N THR A 260 6.81 -4.84 3.32
CA THR A 260 6.22 -3.85 4.22
C THR A 260 7.18 -3.46 5.33
N ASN A 261 6.87 -2.40 6.07
CA ASN A 261 7.73 -1.77 7.08
C ASN A 261 8.23 -2.75 8.15
N GLY A 262 7.34 -3.56 8.74
CA GLY A 262 7.72 -4.53 9.76
C GLY A 262 8.73 -5.54 9.23
N LEU A 263 8.40 -6.21 8.12
CA LEU A 263 9.27 -7.20 7.49
C LEU A 263 10.62 -6.60 7.05
N THR A 264 10.60 -5.39 6.49
CA THR A 264 11.83 -4.69 6.10
C THR A 264 12.70 -4.37 7.30
N ALA A 265 12.10 -3.96 8.42
CA ALA A 265 12.82 -3.69 9.64
C ALA A 265 13.43 -4.97 10.23
N ASP A 266 12.67 -6.07 10.26
CA ASP A 266 13.13 -7.35 10.80
C ASP A 266 14.33 -7.91 10.01
N LEU A 267 14.22 -7.96 8.67
CA LEU A 267 15.22 -8.61 7.83
C LEU A 267 16.48 -7.76 7.58
N LEU A 268 16.38 -6.44 7.73
CA LEU A 268 17.51 -5.51 7.46
C LEU A 268 18.12 -4.90 8.73
N SER A 269 17.61 -5.20 9.93
CA SER A 269 18.21 -4.72 11.18
C SER A 269 19.50 -5.47 11.56
N SER A 270 19.56 -6.76 11.27
CA SER A 270 20.75 -7.59 11.43
C SER A 270 20.98 -8.41 10.15
N PRO A 271 21.59 -7.81 9.12
CA PRO A 271 21.70 -8.43 7.82
C PRO A 271 22.59 -9.70 7.89
N ASN A 272 21.94 -10.85 7.79
CA ASN A 272 22.64 -12.10 7.60
C ASN A 272 22.90 -12.29 6.09
N PRO A 273 24.17 -12.43 5.64
CA PRO A 273 24.49 -12.56 4.22
C PRO A 273 23.76 -13.70 3.50
N SER A 274 23.48 -14.80 4.20
CA SER A 274 22.72 -15.90 3.64
C SER A 274 21.25 -15.54 3.38
N VAL A 275 20.66 -14.71 4.22
CA VAL A 275 19.28 -14.23 4.08
C VAL A 275 19.19 -13.12 3.05
N THR A 276 20.04 -12.09 3.15
CA THR A 276 20.04 -10.97 2.19
C THR A 276 20.37 -11.43 0.77
N GLY A 277 21.21 -12.46 0.62
CA GLY A 277 21.50 -13.10 -0.66
C GLY A 277 20.29 -13.78 -1.32
N THR A 278 19.25 -14.14 -0.58
CA THR A 278 17.99 -14.67 -1.15
C THR A 278 17.03 -13.56 -1.60
N MET A 279 17.25 -12.33 -1.13
CA MET A 279 16.36 -11.18 -1.36
C MET A 279 16.95 -10.13 -2.30
N GLN A 280 17.92 -10.51 -3.13
CA GLN A 280 18.56 -9.60 -4.07
C GLN A 280 17.51 -8.94 -4.98
N GLY A 281 17.52 -7.60 -5.04
CA GLY A 281 16.59 -6.84 -5.86
C GLY A 281 15.22 -6.53 -5.23
N VAL A 282 14.95 -7.01 -4.02
CA VAL A 282 13.70 -6.75 -3.31
C VAL A 282 13.62 -5.27 -2.89
N LEU A 283 12.46 -4.67 -3.05
CA LEU A 283 12.13 -3.34 -2.52
C LEU A 283 11.58 -3.46 -1.09
N GLY A 284 11.86 -2.49 -0.26
CA GLY A 284 11.29 -2.42 1.08
C GLY A 284 10.85 -1.00 1.44
N VAL A 285 9.79 -0.93 2.22
CA VAL A 285 9.35 0.31 2.86
C VAL A 285 9.78 0.24 4.32
N LYS A 286 10.42 1.27 4.85
CA LYS A 286 10.91 1.33 6.22
C LYS A 286 10.58 2.68 6.85
N SER A 287 10.16 2.69 8.12
CA SER A 287 9.96 3.95 8.84
C SER A 287 11.27 4.73 8.95
N TYR A 288 11.20 6.03 8.68
CA TYR A 288 12.37 6.89 8.78
C TYR A 288 12.78 7.09 10.25
N VAL A 289 14.05 6.86 10.53
CA VAL A 289 14.68 7.14 11.82
C VAL A 289 15.87 8.07 11.58
N PRO A 290 15.88 9.29 12.17
CA PRO A 290 16.95 10.24 11.94
C PRO A 290 18.29 9.73 12.50
N SER A 291 19.34 9.74 11.68
CA SER A 291 20.69 9.39 12.11
C SER A 291 21.33 10.56 12.87
N LYS A 292 21.11 10.65 14.18
CA LYS A 292 21.65 11.66 15.06
C LYS A 292 22.83 11.13 15.88
N LYS A 293 23.68 12.03 16.40
CA LYS A 293 24.78 11.65 17.30
C LYS A 293 24.28 10.95 18.55
N GLU A 294 23.13 11.40 19.10
CA GLU A 294 22.49 10.81 20.28
C GLU A 294 22.15 9.33 20.05
N LEU A 295 21.58 9.00 18.90
CA LEU A 295 21.26 7.62 18.52
C LEU A 295 22.52 6.76 18.38
N GLN A 296 23.57 7.31 17.75
CA GLN A 296 24.85 6.59 17.60
C GLN A 296 25.51 6.32 18.97
N ASN A 297 25.54 7.33 19.86
CA ASN A 297 26.04 7.18 21.22
C ASN A 297 25.21 6.17 22.03
N PHE A 298 23.89 6.21 21.88
CA PHE A 298 23.01 5.26 22.53
C PHE A 298 23.28 3.83 22.04
N ARG A 299 23.44 3.62 20.74
CA ARG A 299 23.73 2.30 20.15
C ARG A 299 24.99 1.69 20.75
N VAL A 300 26.07 2.48 20.90
CA VAL A 300 27.32 2.01 21.50
C VAL A 300 27.15 1.65 22.98
N ARG A 301 26.45 2.48 23.76
CA ARG A 301 26.17 2.21 25.20
C ARG A 301 25.30 0.98 25.37
N TRP A 302 24.23 0.89 24.55
CA TRP A 302 23.30 -0.22 24.56
C TRP A 302 24.01 -1.54 24.25
N LYS A 303 24.80 -1.59 23.19
CA LYS A 303 25.52 -2.82 22.79
C LYS A 303 26.40 -3.36 23.92
N ARG A 304 27.10 -2.46 24.60
CA ARG A 304 27.94 -2.83 25.76
C ARG A 304 27.08 -3.35 26.93
N LYS A 305 26.03 -2.64 27.31
CA LYS A 305 25.15 -3.05 28.40
C LYS A 305 24.43 -4.37 28.08
N PHE A 306 23.86 -4.48 26.89
CA PHE A 306 23.14 -5.67 26.47
C PHE A 306 24.03 -6.92 26.49
N GLN A 307 25.27 -6.81 26.06
CA GLN A 307 26.22 -7.91 26.08
C GLN A 307 26.67 -8.28 27.51
N GLN A 308 26.76 -7.30 28.40
CA GLN A 308 27.02 -7.57 29.83
C GLN A 308 25.86 -8.34 30.49
N ASP A 309 24.61 -7.94 30.19
CA ASP A 309 23.42 -8.55 30.76
C ASP A 309 23.08 -9.91 30.09
N ASN A 310 23.51 -10.11 28.85
CA ASN A 310 23.23 -11.31 28.03
C ASN A 310 24.52 -11.88 27.40
N PRO A 311 25.46 -12.40 28.17
CA PRO A 311 26.79 -12.80 27.68
C PRO A 311 26.77 -13.95 26.64
N TYR A 312 25.68 -14.72 26.60
CA TYR A 312 25.52 -15.84 25.66
C TYR A 312 24.91 -15.42 24.31
N ILE A 313 24.46 -14.17 24.18
CA ILE A 313 23.89 -13.64 22.92
C ILE A 313 24.99 -12.88 22.20
N ILE A 314 25.52 -13.48 21.14
CA ILE A 314 26.57 -12.90 20.31
C ILE A 314 25.88 -12.13 19.17
N ASP A 315 26.43 -10.97 18.77
CA ASP A 315 26.02 -10.17 17.61
C ASP A 315 24.57 -9.64 17.61
N ALA A 316 24.02 -9.36 18.80
CA ALA A 316 22.75 -8.62 18.87
C ALA A 316 22.91 -7.19 18.33
N GLU A 317 22.02 -6.79 17.44
CA GLU A 317 21.95 -5.42 16.91
C GLU A 317 20.68 -4.72 17.39
N LEU A 318 20.85 -3.43 17.70
CA LEU A 318 19.74 -2.59 18.15
C LEU A 318 18.73 -2.39 17.02
N ASN A 319 17.50 -2.83 17.24
CA ASN A 319 16.42 -2.74 16.27
C ASN A 319 15.44 -1.58 16.57
N ILE A 320 14.47 -1.40 15.67
CA ILE A 320 13.47 -0.32 15.78
C ILE A 320 12.55 -0.51 17.00
N TYR A 321 12.27 -1.76 17.40
CA TYR A 321 11.39 -2.06 18.53
C TYR A 321 12.03 -1.66 19.84
N GLY A 322 13.32 -1.91 20.02
CA GLY A 322 14.09 -1.41 21.17
C GLY A 322 14.10 0.12 21.25
N LEU A 323 14.31 0.81 20.12
CA LEU A 323 14.28 2.28 20.07
C LEU A 323 12.90 2.84 20.43
N ARG A 324 11.83 2.25 19.93
CA ARG A 324 10.46 2.64 20.28
C ARG A 324 10.11 2.31 21.73
N GLY A 325 10.62 1.20 22.25
CA GLY A 325 10.51 0.86 23.69
C GLY A 325 11.16 1.91 24.58
N TYR A 326 12.35 2.39 24.19
CA TYR A 326 13.02 3.51 24.88
C TYR A 326 12.16 4.78 24.89
N ASP A 327 11.67 5.18 23.70
CA ASP A 327 10.85 6.39 23.58
C ASP A 327 9.50 6.24 24.31
N ALA A 328 8.88 5.06 24.30
CA ALA A 328 7.63 4.76 25.00
C ALA A 328 7.80 4.84 26.54
N ALA A 329 8.89 4.30 27.08
CA ALA A 329 9.22 4.39 28.50
C ALA A 329 9.48 5.83 28.93
N THR A 330 10.19 6.61 28.10
CA THR A 330 10.40 8.05 28.31
C THR A 330 9.08 8.82 28.31
N ALA A 331 8.19 8.54 27.34
CA ALA A 331 6.86 9.15 27.27
C ALA A 331 6.02 8.86 28.50
N LEU A 332 6.06 7.61 28.98
CA LEU A 332 5.34 7.19 30.17
C LEU A 332 5.87 7.89 31.42
N ALA A 333 7.20 8.02 31.60
CA ALA A 333 7.80 8.72 32.70
C ALA A 333 7.41 10.20 32.74
N LEU A 334 7.42 10.88 31.58
CA LEU A 334 6.93 12.26 31.44
C LEU A 334 5.44 12.40 31.78
N ALA A 335 4.62 11.47 31.31
CA ALA A 335 3.16 11.49 31.50
C ALA A 335 2.80 11.25 32.99
N VAL A 336 3.47 10.32 33.65
CA VAL A 336 3.24 10.02 35.09
C VAL A 336 3.58 11.22 35.98
N GLU A 337 4.67 11.94 35.71
CA GLU A 337 4.98 13.15 36.46
C GLU A 337 3.94 14.27 36.23
N LYS A 338 3.43 14.42 34.99
CA LYS A 338 2.37 15.41 34.66
C LYS A 338 1.05 15.13 35.38
N THR A 339 0.70 13.88 35.60
CA THR A 339 -0.58 13.51 36.24
C THR A 339 -0.64 13.91 37.71
N GLY A 340 0.47 14.33 38.29
CA GLY A 340 0.55 14.71 39.71
C GLY A 340 0.60 13.49 40.66
N THR A 341 1.03 13.74 41.87
CA THR A 341 1.59 12.72 42.76
C THR A 341 0.61 12.13 43.77
N THR A 342 -0.71 12.39 43.69
CA THR A 342 -1.50 12.31 44.89
C THR A 342 -2.18 11.00 45.22
N ASN A 343 -2.43 10.07 44.31
CA ASN A 343 -2.96 8.75 44.69
C ASN A 343 -2.96 7.75 43.54
N PHE A 344 -1.88 7.00 43.38
CA PHE A 344 -1.87 5.84 42.47
C PHE A 344 -2.58 4.64 43.10
N GLY A 345 -3.89 4.67 43.18
CA GLY A 345 -4.74 3.65 43.78
C GLY A 345 -5.69 2.98 42.81
N PHE A 346 -6.31 1.91 43.30
CA PHE A 346 -7.37 1.19 42.59
C PHE A 346 -8.66 1.18 43.42
N LEU A 347 -9.79 1.48 42.75
CA LEU A 347 -11.11 1.20 43.29
C LEU A 347 -11.32 -0.30 43.38
N LYS A 348 -11.73 -0.81 44.54
CA LYS A 348 -12.14 -2.21 44.66
C LYS A 348 -13.42 -2.42 43.85
N ALA A 349 -13.48 -3.51 43.06
CA ALA A 349 -14.71 -3.92 42.42
C ALA A 349 -15.76 -4.27 43.50
N ASN A 350 -16.96 -3.70 43.39
CA ASN A 350 -18.12 -4.11 44.21
C ASN A 350 -18.62 -5.47 43.74
N VAL A 351 -18.01 -6.56 44.23
CA VAL A 351 -18.41 -7.91 43.84
C VAL A 351 -19.04 -8.56 45.10
N SER A 352 -20.30 -8.99 44.96
CA SER A 352 -20.96 -9.89 45.92
C SER A 352 -20.21 -11.23 45.97
N SER A 353 -19.99 -11.74 47.17
CA SER A 353 -19.03 -12.78 47.53
C SER A 353 -19.30 -14.20 46.97
N THR A 354 -20.22 -14.41 46.05
CA THR A 354 -20.72 -15.77 45.74
C THR A 354 -20.35 -16.32 44.36
N SER A 355 -19.84 -15.55 43.42
CA SER A 355 -19.35 -16.07 42.12
C SER A 355 -18.48 -15.05 41.35
N SER A 356 -17.34 -14.64 41.90
CA SER A 356 -16.47 -13.71 41.16
C SER A 356 -15.43 -14.46 40.36
N THR A 357 -15.52 -14.33 39.03
CA THR A 357 -14.39 -14.64 38.14
C THR A 357 -13.27 -13.63 38.42
N ASP A 358 -12.02 -14.00 38.14
CA ASP A 358 -10.87 -13.10 38.27
C ASP A 358 -11.06 -11.77 37.52
N LEU A 359 -11.76 -11.79 36.39
CA LEU A 359 -12.16 -10.62 35.62
C LEU A 359 -13.20 -9.73 36.32
N ALA A 360 -14.10 -10.30 37.11
CA ALA A 360 -15.10 -9.53 37.87
C ALA A 360 -14.48 -8.81 39.10
N SER A 361 -13.39 -9.37 39.64
CA SER A 361 -12.66 -8.80 40.76
C SER A 361 -11.60 -7.76 40.38
N LEU A 362 -11.47 -7.43 39.12
CA LEU A 362 -10.50 -6.46 38.60
C LEU A 362 -10.87 -5.06 39.08
N GLY A 363 -9.95 -4.41 39.83
CA GLY A 363 -10.11 -3.04 40.26
C GLY A 363 -9.95 -2.05 39.11
N ILE A 364 -10.39 -0.82 39.31
CA ILE A 364 -10.28 0.29 38.34
C ILE A 364 -9.23 1.27 38.82
N SER A 365 -8.26 1.63 37.95
CA SER A 365 -7.24 2.63 38.27
C SER A 365 -7.86 4.02 38.40
N PHE A 366 -7.56 4.72 39.51
CA PHE A 366 -8.01 6.11 39.71
C PHE A 366 -7.39 7.08 38.70
N ASN A 367 -6.12 6.87 38.39
CA ASN A 367 -5.34 7.80 37.56
C ASN A 367 -5.32 7.41 36.09
N GLY A 368 -5.97 6.29 35.71
CA GLY A 368 -5.98 5.82 34.33
C GLY A 368 -6.41 6.84 33.29
N PRO A 369 -7.56 7.54 33.47
CA PRO A 369 -7.99 8.58 32.56
C PRO A 369 -7.01 9.74 32.42
N SER A 370 -6.53 10.28 33.55
CA SER A 370 -5.57 11.40 33.56
C SER A 370 -4.22 11.00 32.98
N LEU A 371 -3.77 9.78 33.23
CA LEU A 371 -2.53 9.26 32.67
C LEU A 371 -2.64 9.08 31.14
N LEU A 372 -3.78 8.60 30.67
CA LEU A 372 -4.06 8.48 29.24
C LEU A 372 -4.06 9.85 28.54
N GLU A 373 -4.70 10.85 29.13
CA GLU A 373 -4.70 12.22 28.64
C GLU A 373 -3.27 12.81 28.61
N ALA A 374 -2.51 12.63 29.70
CA ALA A 374 -1.13 13.08 29.75
C ALA A 374 -0.24 12.40 28.71
N LEU A 375 -0.41 11.10 28.48
CA LEU A 375 0.29 10.34 27.44
C LEU A 375 -0.06 10.88 26.03
N SER A 376 -1.34 11.08 25.74
CA SER A 376 -1.82 11.56 24.45
C SER A 376 -1.28 12.97 24.11
N ASN A 377 -1.08 13.80 25.12
CA ASN A 377 -0.54 15.15 25.01
C ASN A 377 0.99 15.23 25.18
N THR A 378 1.66 14.08 25.27
CA THR A 378 3.12 14.05 25.41
C THR A 378 3.80 14.20 24.05
N SER A 379 4.73 15.16 23.97
CA SER A 379 5.53 15.42 22.78
C SER A 379 6.96 15.77 23.18
N PHE A 380 7.93 15.10 22.54
CA PHE A 380 9.36 15.33 22.74
C PHE A 380 10.19 14.84 21.55
N LYS A 381 11.49 15.14 21.56
CA LYS A 381 12.45 14.61 20.59
C LYS A 381 13.07 13.32 21.14
N GLY A 382 12.55 12.17 20.67
CA GLY A 382 13.05 10.85 21.03
C GLY A 382 14.20 10.37 20.15
N LEU A 383 14.65 9.13 20.38
CA LEU A 383 15.65 8.44 19.57
C LEU A 383 15.11 8.11 18.18
N THR A 384 13.81 7.82 18.06
CA THR A 384 13.14 7.54 16.77
C THR A 384 12.75 8.80 15.99
N GLY A 385 12.91 9.99 16.58
CA GLY A 385 12.57 11.27 15.97
C GLY A 385 11.62 12.10 16.82
N ASN A 386 10.73 12.86 16.17
CA ASN A 386 9.69 13.60 16.87
C ASN A 386 8.62 12.62 17.36
N TYR A 387 8.50 12.52 18.67
CA TYR A 387 7.52 11.66 19.32
C TYR A 387 6.29 12.50 19.67
N HIS A 388 5.19 12.25 18.97
CA HIS A 388 3.90 12.87 19.28
C HIS A 388 2.77 11.98 18.77
N PHE A 389 1.64 12.06 19.45
CA PHE A 389 0.45 11.28 19.14
C PHE A 389 -0.62 12.15 18.47
N VAL A 390 -1.35 11.54 17.54
CA VAL A 390 -2.63 12.02 17.05
C VAL A 390 -3.61 10.87 17.24
N ASP A 391 -4.71 11.12 17.95
CA ASP A 391 -5.71 10.10 18.28
C ASP A 391 -5.12 8.82 18.89
N GLY A 392 -4.15 8.97 19.81
CA GLY A 392 -3.46 7.88 20.48
C GLY A 392 -2.53 7.05 19.58
N GLN A 393 -2.17 7.56 18.42
CA GLN A 393 -1.29 6.88 17.46
C GLN A 393 -0.06 7.72 17.12
N LEU A 394 1.11 7.09 17.18
CA LEU A 394 2.39 7.72 16.83
C LEU A 394 2.39 8.10 15.35
N GLN A 395 2.87 9.30 15.04
CA GLN A 395 3.00 9.82 13.70
C GLN A 395 4.43 9.71 13.18
N SER A 396 4.58 9.48 11.87
CA SER A 396 5.87 9.53 11.17
C SER A 396 5.82 10.54 10.03
N PRO A 397 6.88 11.33 9.85
CA PRO A 397 6.94 12.30 8.77
C PRO A 397 7.20 11.67 7.40
N ALA A 398 7.85 10.51 7.36
CA ALA A 398 8.29 9.88 6.12
C ALA A 398 8.51 8.37 6.25
N PHE A 399 8.44 7.69 5.11
CA PHE A 399 8.96 6.33 4.93
C PHE A 399 10.21 6.37 4.03
N GLN A 400 11.21 5.61 4.41
CA GLN A 400 12.40 5.36 3.64
C GLN A 400 12.13 4.20 2.68
N ILE A 401 12.50 4.36 1.41
CA ILE A 401 12.42 3.30 0.42
C ILE A 401 13.82 2.70 0.28
N VAL A 402 13.90 1.40 0.43
CA VAL A 402 15.15 0.64 0.37
C VAL A 402 15.09 -0.41 -0.72
N ASN A 403 16.26 -0.68 -1.30
CA ASN A 403 16.46 -1.75 -2.27
C ASN A 403 17.53 -2.70 -1.74
N VAL A 404 17.21 -3.98 -1.62
CA VAL A 404 18.15 -4.98 -1.14
C VAL A 404 19.20 -5.25 -2.21
N ASN A 405 20.46 -4.99 -1.88
CA ASN A 405 21.59 -5.20 -2.80
C ASN A 405 22.85 -5.60 -2.00
N GLY A 406 23.52 -6.66 -2.42
CA GLY A 406 24.69 -7.18 -1.71
C GLY A 406 24.35 -7.61 -0.27
N ASN A 407 25.02 -7.02 0.72
CA ASN A 407 24.90 -7.43 2.12
C ASN A 407 23.88 -6.63 2.94
N GLY A 408 22.96 -5.89 2.30
CA GLY A 408 21.98 -5.12 3.05
C GLY A 408 21.01 -4.31 2.20
N GLY A 409 20.28 -3.40 2.84
CA GLY A 409 19.35 -2.50 2.21
C GLY A 409 19.98 -1.15 1.85
N ARG A 410 20.05 -0.82 0.56
CA ARG A 410 20.46 0.50 0.07
C ARG A 410 19.27 1.44 0.05
N GLU A 411 19.39 2.62 0.66
CA GLU A 411 18.43 3.70 0.52
C GLU A 411 18.36 4.19 -0.92
N ILE A 412 17.16 4.28 -1.48
CA ILE A 412 16.92 4.75 -2.84
C ILE A 412 16.04 5.99 -2.89
N GLY A 413 15.40 6.35 -1.79
CA GLY A 413 14.58 7.54 -1.68
C GLY A 413 13.65 7.49 -0.46
N PHE A 414 12.74 8.44 -0.41
CA PHE A 414 11.76 8.60 0.66
C PHE A 414 10.36 8.79 0.07
N TRP A 415 9.37 8.48 0.87
CA TRP A 415 7.99 8.85 0.61
C TRP A 415 7.46 9.70 1.74
N THR A 416 6.80 10.80 1.41
CA THR A 416 6.11 11.67 2.36
C THR A 416 4.68 11.93 1.91
N PRO A 417 3.73 12.17 2.84
CA PRO A 417 2.35 12.48 2.47
C PRO A 417 2.20 13.76 1.63
N LYS A 418 3.14 14.70 1.75
CA LYS A 418 3.08 16.01 1.06
C LYS A 418 3.71 15.98 -0.33
N GLU A 419 4.84 15.29 -0.48
CA GLU A 419 5.70 15.38 -1.66
C GLU A 419 5.69 14.09 -2.51
N GLY A 420 5.06 13.01 -1.99
CA GLY A 420 5.12 11.69 -2.62
C GLY A 420 6.53 11.08 -2.56
N LEU A 421 6.95 10.43 -3.64
CA LEU A 421 8.29 9.82 -3.75
C LEU A 421 9.34 10.88 -4.11
N VAL A 422 10.37 10.98 -3.27
CA VAL A 422 11.49 11.91 -3.43
C VAL A 422 12.82 11.18 -3.24
N LYS A 423 13.84 11.59 -4.03
CA LYS A 423 15.17 10.97 -3.97
C LYS A 423 15.95 11.37 -2.71
N GLN A 424 15.79 12.58 -2.28
CA GLN A 424 16.40 13.13 -1.07
C GLN A 424 15.35 13.89 -0.29
N TRP A 425 15.35 13.70 1.02
CA TRP A 425 14.43 14.38 1.92
C TRP A 425 15.18 14.80 3.18
N VAL A 426 15.00 16.04 3.57
CA VAL A 426 15.57 16.60 4.79
C VAL A 426 14.41 17.10 5.64
N PRO A 427 14.26 16.65 6.89
CA PRO A 427 13.26 17.17 7.80
C PRO A 427 13.52 18.67 8.02
N SER A 428 12.72 19.55 7.41
CA SER A 428 12.86 21.00 7.59
C SER A 428 11.92 21.50 8.69
N ASN A 429 12.43 22.33 9.58
CA ASN A 429 11.64 23.13 10.53
C ASN A 429 10.97 24.35 9.87
N GLY A 430 10.93 24.44 8.54
CA GLY A 430 10.45 25.62 7.83
C GLY A 430 10.39 25.43 6.31
N THR A 431 9.76 26.32 5.67
CA THR A 431 9.08 26.40 4.38
C THR A 431 9.83 26.03 3.07
N ASN A 432 11.06 25.55 3.09
CA ASN A 432 11.78 25.17 1.86
C ASN A 432 12.48 23.82 2.03
N SER A 433 11.79 22.72 1.78
CA SER A 433 12.43 21.44 1.53
C SER A 433 12.90 21.42 0.07
N THR A 434 14.21 21.34 -0.18
CA THR A 434 14.77 21.05 -1.50
C THR A 434 14.61 19.54 -1.74
N SER A 435 13.42 19.10 -2.12
CA SER A 435 13.17 17.72 -2.51
C SER A 435 13.46 17.55 -4.01
N VAL A 436 14.22 16.52 -4.35
CA VAL A 436 14.39 16.07 -5.73
C VAL A 436 13.36 14.98 -6.00
N SER A 437 12.44 15.26 -6.91
CA SER A 437 11.37 14.31 -7.28
C SER A 437 11.94 12.98 -7.81
N GLY A 438 11.23 11.88 -7.53
CA GLY A 438 11.58 10.53 -7.96
C GLY A 438 12.42 9.76 -6.96
N ILE A 439 12.94 8.61 -7.38
CA ILE A 439 13.81 7.74 -6.58
C ILE A 439 15.08 7.40 -7.36
N SER A 440 16.11 6.96 -6.65
CA SER A 440 17.37 6.49 -7.26
C SER A 440 17.15 5.21 -8.07
N THR A 441 18.11 4.89 -8.95
CA THR A 441 18.07 3.66 -9.75
C THR A 441 17.88 2.43 -8.87
N VAL A 442 16.91 1.59 -9.23
CA VAL A 442 16.59 0.34 -8.56
C VAL A 442 17.26 -0.82 -9.28
N ILE A 443 17.78 -1.74 -8.52
CA ILE A 443 18.19 -3.05 -9.01
C ILE A 443 17.06 -4.02 -8.67
N PHE A 444 16.48 -4.65 -9.67
CA PHE A 444 15.41 -5.64 -9.52
C PHE A 444 15.97 -7.08 -9.44
N PRO A 445 15.15 -8.07 -9.08
CA PRO A 445 15.56 -9.48 -9.12
C PRO A 445 16.13 -9.86 -10.49
N GLY A 446 17.20 -10.68 -10.49
CA GLY A 446 17.98 -10.98 -11.69
C GLY A 446 19.07 -9.94 -11.99
N ASP A 447 19.41 -9.07 -11.01
CA ASP A 447 20.46 -8.05 -11.09
C ASP A 447 20.29 -7.05 -12.25
N THR A 448 19.05 -6.82 -12.66
CA THR A 448 18.71 -5.89 -13.76
C THR A 448 18.29 -4.52 -13.23
N THR A 449 18.64 -3.46 -13.96
CA THR A 449 18.11 -2.12 -13.75
C THR A 449 16.90 -1.82 -14.64
N GLY A 450 16.56 -2.76 -15.54
CA GLY A 450 15.36 -2.70 -16.37
C GLY A 450 14.11 -2.85 -15.49
N VAL A 451 13.17 -1.93 -15.64
CA VAL A 451 11.93 -1.98 -14.87
C VAL A 451 11.08 -3.16 -15.33
N PRO A 452 10.76 -4.13 -14.45
CA PRO A 452 9.88 -5.24 -14.80
C PRO A 452 8.50 -4.75 -15.21
N LYS A 453 7.89 -5.39 -16.20
CA LYS A 453 6.54 -5.04 -16.67
C LYS A 453 5.46 -5.25 -15.59
N GLY A 454 5.75 -6.03 -14.57
CA GLY A 454 4.82 -6.39 -13.50
C GLY A 454 3.85 -7.52 -13.87
N TRP A 455 3.96 -8.05 -15.08
CA TRP A 455 3.19 -9.18 -15.55
C TRP A 455 4.01 -10.05 -16.50
N GLY A 456 3.66 -11.29 -16.61
CA GLY A 456 4.28 -12.24 -17.53
C GLY A 456 3.26 -13.26 -17.98
N ILE A 457 3.53 -13.87 -19.12
CA ILE A 457 2.73 -15.00 -19.55
C ILE A 457 3.25 -16.22 -18.83
N PRO A 458 2.37 -17.04 -18.24
CA PRO A 458 2.80 -18.30 -17.64
C PRO A 458 3.45 -19.16 -18.72
N THR A 459 4.76 -19.33 -18.63
CA THR A 459 5.55 -20.09 -19.62
C THR A 459 5.42 -21.61 -19.48
N ASN A 460 4.49 -22.08 -18.66
CA ASN A 460 4.22 -23.51 -18.52
C ASN A 460 3.46 -24.00 -19.76
N GLU A 461 4.17 -24.14 -20.91
CA GLU A 461 3.75 -24.87 -22.13
C GLU A 461 2.30 -24.64 -22.62
N LYS A 462 1.49 -23.84 -21.95
CA LYS A 462 0.11 -23.58 -22.29
C LYS A 462 0.04 -22.44 -23.30
N LYS A 463 -0.13 -22.81 -24.57
CA LYS A 463 -0.46 -21.85 -25.63
C LYS A 463 -1.78 -21.16 -25.29
N LEU A 464 -1.90 -19.87 -25.63
CA LEU A 464 -3.17 -19.18 -25.55
C LEU A 464 -4.16 -19.79 -26.52
N MET A 465 -5.35 -20.12 -26.05
CA MET A 465 -6.44 -20.67 -26.83
C MET A 465 -7.24 -19.52 -27.46
N ILE A 466 -7.02 -19.29 -28.75
CA ILE A 466 -7.69 -18.21 -29.48
C ILE A 466 -8.89 -18.77 -30.21
N GLY A 467 -10.09 -18.49 -29.73
CA GLY A 467 -11.33 -18.89 -30.41
C GLY A 467 -11.54 -18.14 -31.73
N VAL A 468 -11.88 -18.84 -32.78
CA VAL A 468 -12.20 -18.25 -34.09
C VAL A 468 -13.57 -18.69 -34.57
N PRO A 469 -14.38 -17.80 -35.17
CA PRO A 469 -15.68 -18.16 -35.71
C PRO A 469 -15.56 -19.00 -36.97
N VAL A 470 -16.37 -20.04 -37.09
CA VAL A 470 -16.48 -20.84 -38.34
C VAL A 470 -17.71 -20.38 -39.09
N ARG A 471 -17.50 -19.77 -40.28
CA ARG A 471 -18.59 -19.28 -41.13
C ARG A 471 -18.35 -19.56 -42.59
N SER A 472 -19.44 -19.75 -43.34
CA SER A 472 -19.41 -19.97 -44.77
C SER A 472 -19.52 -18.70 -45.63
N SER A 473 -19.95 -17.56 -45.05
CA SER A 473 -20.39 -16.38 -45.83
C SER A 473 -19.42 -15.20 -45.85
N LEU A 474 -18.40 -15.15 -44.99
CA LEU A 474 -17.42 -14.05 -44.92
C LEU A 474 -15.98 -14.55 -44.76
N ARG A 475 -15.57 -15.45 -45.63
CA ARG A 475 -14.23 -16.08 -45.66
C ARG A 475 -13.07 -15.10 -45.75
N GLN A 476 -13.31 -13.89 -46.24
CA GLN A 476 -12.28 -12.84 -46.32
C GLN A 476 -11.81 -12.36 -44.95
N PHE A 477 -12.66 -12.41 -43.94
CA PHE A 477 -12.32 -11.98 -42.57
C PHE A 477 -11.72 -13.12 -41.75
N VAL A 478 -12.34 -14.29 -41.78
CA VAL A 478 -11.87 -15.52 -41.16
C VAL A 478 -12.26 -16.69 -41.98
N ASP A 479 -11.27 -17.48 -42.44
CA ASP A 479 -11.48 -18.74 -43.17
C ASP A 479 -10.81 -19.89 -42.42
N VAL A 480 -11.58 -20.93 -42.12
CA VAL A 480 -11.13 -22.11 -41.39
C VAL A 480 -11.15 -23.29 -42.36
N ILE A 481 -9.97 -23.75 -42.73
CA ILE A 481 -9.78 -24.87 -43.68
C ILE A 481 -9.32 -26.08 -42.88
N ASN A 482 -10.16 -27.10 -42.84
CA ASN A 482 -9.80 -28.41 -42.30
C ASN A 482 -9.25 -29.29 -43.40
N ASN A 483 -8.01 -29.72 -43.26
CA ASN A 483 -7.39 -30.70 -44.17
C ASN A 483 -7.59 -32.10 -43.59
N PRO A 484 -8.52 -32.92 -44.18
CA PRO A 484 -8.80 -34.25 -43.67
C PRO A 484 -7.61 -35.21 -43.79
N SER A 485 -6.71 -34.96 -44.76
CA SER A 485 -5.53 -35.82 -45.03
C SER A 485 -4.37 -35.62 -44.04
N SER A 486 -4.26 -34.44 -43.41
CA SER A 486 -3.16 -34.12 -42.46
C SER A 486 -3.63 -33.88 -41.03
N ASN A 487 -4.93 -33.95 -40.77
CA ASN A 487 -5.56 -33.62 -39.50
C ASN A 487 -5.12 -32.25 -38.93
N THR A 488 -4.81 -31.30 -39.82
CA THR A 488 -4.39 -29.94 -39.48
C THR A 488 -5.48 -28.96 -39.87
N THR A 489 -5.80 -28.05 -38.94
CA THR A 489 -6.71 -26.93 -39.20
C THR A 489 -5.88 -25.68 -39.49
N THR A 490 -6.05 -25.12 -40.69
CA THR A 490 -5.42 -23.86 -41.06
C THR A 490 -6.46 -22.75 -40.96
N VAL A 491 -6.11 -21.67 -40.24
CA VAL A 491 -6.97 -20.50 -40.06
C VAL A 491 -6.32 -19.32 -40.77
N THR A 492 -7.04 -18.66 -41.65
CA THR A 492 -6.55 -17.53 -42.46
C THR A 492 -7.61 -16.43 -42.56
N GLY A 493 -7.24 -15.27 -43.07
CA GLY A 493 -8.15 -14.15 -43.29
C GLY A 493 -7.68 -12.85 -42.64
N PHE A 494 -8.30 -11.77 -43.05
CA PHE A 494 -7.88 -10.42 -42.67
C PHE A 494 -7.76 -10.23 -41.11
N CYS A 495 -8.74 -10.73 -40.36
CA CYS A 495 -8.69 -10.62 -38.90
C CYS A 495 -7.52 -11.40 -38.28
N ILE A 496 -7.17 -12.53 -38.89
CA ILE A 496 -6.05 -13.37 -38.48
C ILE A 496 -4.73 -12.69 -38.79
N ASP A 497 -4.58 -12.14 -40.03
CA ASP A 497 -3.39 -11.41 -40.45
C ASP A 497 -3.12 -10.18 -39.55
N VAL A 498 -4.17 -9.47 -39.16
CA VAL A 498 -4.07 -8.35 -38.23
C VAL A 498 -3.57 -8.83 -36.88
N PHE A 499 -4.16 -9.87 -36.30
CA PHE A 499 -3.75 -10.43 -35.01
C PHE A 499 -2.30 -10.93 -35.06
N ASP A 500 -1.92 -11.70 -36.05
CA ASP A 500 -0.56 -12.21 -36.28
C ASP A 500 0.46 -11.07 -36.38
N SER A 501 0.10 -10.01 -37.12
CA SER A 501 0.94 -8.83 -37.27
C SER A 501 1.13 -8.09 -35.92
N VAL A 502 0.08 -7.97 -35.12
CA VAL A 502 0.16 -7.38 -33.78
C VAL A 502 1.04 -8.25 -32.88
N VAL A 503 0.84 -9.57 -32.88
CA VAL A 503 1.66 -10.48 -32.05
C VAL A 503 3.13 -10.40 -32.43
N LYS A 504 3.46 -10.34 -33.72
CA LYS A 504 4.85 -10.19 -34.22
C LYS A 504 5.51 -8.88 -33.83
N THR A 505 4.74 -7.82 -33.53
CA THR A 505 5.28 -6.53 -33.07
C THR A 505 5.47 -6.48 -31.56
N LEU A 506 5.00 -7.48 -30.82
CA LEU A 506 5.24 -7.56 -29.39
C LEU A 506 6.73 -7.80 -29.10
N PRO A 507 7.30 -7.18 -28.06
CA PRO A 507 8.71 -7.36 -27.71
C PRO A 507 8.97 -8.71 -26.97
N TYR A 508 8.08 -9.67 -27.04
CA TYR A 508 8.16 -10.99 -26.41
C TYR A 508 7.37 -12.02 -27.22
N ASP A 509 7.80 -13.27 -27.17
CA ASP A 509 7.09 -14.39 -27.78
C ASP A 509 5.79 -14.70 -27.03
N LEU A 510 4.68 -14.77 -27.78
CA LEU A 510 3.36 -15.10 -27.28
C LEU A 510 2.91 -16.40 -27.96
N PRO A 511 3.11 -17.58 -27.32
CA PRO A 511 2.64 -18.83 -27.89
C PRO A 511 1.10 -18.87 -27.86
N TYR A 512 0.48 -19.10 -29.00
CA TYR A 512 -0.97 -19.20 -29.12
C TYR A 512 -1.34 -20.29 -30.14
N GLU A 513 -2.61 -20.68 -30.05
CA GLU A 513 -3.21 -21.66 -30.96
C GLU A 513 -4.63 -21.23 -31.33
N TYR A 514 -4.95 -21.25 -32.61
CA TYR A 514 -6.31 -20.97 -33.05
C TYR A 514 -7.19 -22.20 -32.88
N VAL A 515 -8.34 -22.01 -32.21
CA VAL A 515 -9.34 -23.06 -31.98
C VAL A 515 -10.65 -22.67 -32.63
N PRO A 516 -11.05 -23.38 -33.71
CA PRO A 516 -12.32 -23.14 -34.36
C PRO A 516 -13.51 -23.42 -33.42
N PHE A 517 -14.46 -22.49 -33.38
CA PHE A 517 -15.70 -22.69 -32.64
C PHE A 517 -16.69 -23.49 -33.51
N ALA A 518 -16.41 -24.78 -33.61
CA ALA A 518 -17.13 -25.72 -34.45
C ALA A 518 -17.61 -26.93 -33.65
N LYS A 519 -18.69 -27.54 -34.16
CA LYS A 519 -19.11 -28.88 -33.76
C LYS A 519 -18.20 -29.94 -34.44
N PRO A 520 -18.23 -31.20 -33.99
CA PRO A 520 -17.45 -32.28 -34.64
C PRO A 520 -17.73 -32.49 -36.14
N ASP A 521 -18.88 -32.02 -36.58
CA ASP A 521 -19.28 -32.07 -38.01
C ASP A 521 -18.74 -30.86 -38.85
N GLY A 522 -17.92 -30.01 -38.23
CA GLY A 522 -17.33 -28.83 -38.87
C GLY A 522 -18.27 -27.63 -39.01
N LYS A 523 -19.52 -27.73 -38.55
CA LYS A 523 -20.48 -26.62 -38.53
C LYS A 523 -20.27 -25.71 -37.33
N PRO A 524 -20.69 -24.43 -37.40
CA PRO A 524 -20.61 -23.51 -36.24
C PRO A 524 -21.22 -24.12 -35.00
N ALA A 525 -20.53 -24.04 -33.85
CA ALA A 525 -21.00 -24.56 -32.58
C ALA A 525 -22.10 -23.70 -31.96
N GLY A 526 -22.20 -22.43 -32.36
CA GLY A 526 -23.19 -21.49 -31.87
C GLY A 526 -23.14 -20.13 -32.57
N THR A 527 -23.73 -19.13 -31.93
CA THR A 527 -23.75 -17.75 -32.38
C THR A 527 -22.44 -17.02 -31.94
N TYR A 528 -22.25 -15.77 -32.40
CA TYR A 528 -21.17 -14.94 -31.89
C TYR A 528 -21.30 -14.61 -30.39
N ASN A 529 -22.55 -14.58 -29.86
CA ASN A 529 -22.77 -14.41 -28.45
C ASN A 529 -22.22 -15.61 -27.64
N ASP A 530 -22.49 -16.82 -28.17
CA ASP A 530 -21.99 -18.04 -27.54
C ASP A 530 -20.47 -18.14 -27.63
N LEU A 531 -19.87 -17.72 -28.73
CA LEU A 531 -18.42 -17.69 -28.91
C LEU A 531 -17.74 -16.72 -27.91
N VAL A 532 -18.27 -15.49 -27.79
CA VAL A 532 -17.77 -14.50 -26.83
C VAL A 532 -17.94 -14.97 -25.40
N TYR A 533 -19.07 -15.65 -25.10
CA TYR A 533 -19.31 -16.20 -23.77
C TYR A 533 -18.33 -17.31 -23.37
N GLN A 534 -17.71 -18.02 -24.34
CA GLN A 534 -16.64 -18.99 -24.01
C GLN A 534 -15.41 -18.34 -23.39
N VAL A 535 -15.13 -17.05 -23.69
CA VAL A 535 -14.05 -16.30 -23.02
C VAL A 535 -14.41 -16.05 -21.56
N TYR A 536 -15.66 -15.70 -21.29
CA TYR A 536 -16.14 -15.56 -19.91
C TYR A 536 -16.04 -16.87 -19.12
N LEU A 537 -16.37 -18.00 -19.75
CA LEU A 537 -16.26 -19.34 -19.16
C LEU A 537 -14.81 -19.84 -19.08
N LYS A 538 -13.83 -19.09 -19.58
CA LYS A 538 -12.39 -19.45 -19.63
C LYS A 538 -12.07 -20.69 -20.47
N ASN A 539 -12.92 -21.03 -21.44
CA ASN A 539 -12.65 -22.06 -22.41
C ASN A 539 -11.74 -21.53 -23.52
N PHE A 540 -11.79 -20.23 -23.80
CA PHE A 540 -10.86 -19.50 -24.66
C PHE A 540 -10.23 -18.36 -23.88
N ASP A 541 -8.96 -18.04 -24.17
CA ASP A 541 -8.26 -16.91 -23.57
C ASP A 541 -8.60 -15.60 -24.31
N ALA A 542 -8.86 -15.67 -25.62
CA ALA A 542 -9.34 -14.59 -26.45
C ALA A 542 -10.12 -15.10 -27.66
N VAL A 543 -10.79 -14.20 -28.35
CA VAL A 543 -11.48 -14.49 -29.64
C VAL A 543 -11.05 -13.48 -30.66
N VAL A 544 -10.72 -13.97 -31.85
CA VAL A 544 -10.34 -13.16 -33.03
C VAL A 544 -11.31 -13.41 -34.16
N GLY A 545 -11.89 -12.34 -34.70
CA GLY A 545 -12.83 -12.42 -35.85
C GLY A 545 -13.56 -11.11 -36.11
N ASP A 546 -14.51 -11.15 -37.04
CA ASP A 546 -15.38 -10.06 -37.45
C ASP A 546 -16.54 -9.81 -36.45
N ILE A 547 -16.21 -9.74 -35.18
CA ILE A 547 -17.20 -9.68 -34.08
C ILE A 547 -17.60 -8.23 -33.81
N THR A 548 -18.86 -7.92 -34.03
CA THR A 548 -19.43 -6.61 -33.73
C THR A 548 -19.43 -6.34 -32.24
N ILE A 549 -18.97 -5.16 -31.85
CA ILE A 549 -19.01 -4.68 -30.44
C ILE A 549 -20.45 -4.33 -30.10
N LEU A 550 -21.02 -5.08 -29.13
CA LEU A 550 -22.38 -4.87 -28.62
C LEU A 550 -22.34 -4.71 -27.11
N HIS A 551 -23.19 -3.84 -26.59
CA HIS A 551 -23.33 -3.62 -25.15
C HIS A 551 -23.60 -4.91 -24.37
N SER A 552 -24.46 -5.80 -24.89
CA SER A 552 -24.76 -7.08 -24.26
C SER A 552 -23.55 -8.02 -24.12
N ARG A 553 -22.57 -7.91 -25.02
CA ARG A 553 -21.34 -8.71 -25.00
C ARG A 553 -20.27 -8.06 -24.13
N SER A 554 -20.22 -6.71 -24.07
CA SER A 554 -19.26 -6.00 -23.22
C SER A 554 -19.51 -6.19 -21.72
N LEU A 555 -20.64 -6.78 -21.35
CA LEU A 555 -20.88 -7.21 -19.97
C LEU A 555 -20.03 -8.41 -19.54
N PHE A 556 -19.54 -9.21 -20.48
CA PHE A 556 -18.80 -10.43 -20.21
C PHE A 556 -17.32 -10.34 -20.58
N VAL A 557 -16.97 -9.51 -21.58
CA VAL A 557 -15.60 -9.38 -22.10
C VAL A 557 -15.26 -7.93 -22.39
N ASP A 558 -13.96 -7.63 -22.36
CA ASP A 558 -13.43 -6.35 -22.84
C ASP A 558 -13.07 -6.46 -24.33
N TYR A 559 -13.32 -5.40 -25.09
CA TYR A 559 -12.96 -5.29 -26.49
C TYR A 559 -11.74 -4.38 -26.67
N THR A 560 -10.96 -4.67 -27.72
CA THR A 560 -10.01 -3.69 -28.24
C THR A 560 -10.76 -2.56 -28.94
N LEU A 561 -10.04 -1.51 -29.33
CA LEU A 561 -10.59 -0.53 -30.26
C LEU A 561 -10.94 -1.24 -31.59
N PRO A 562 -12.04 -0.83 -32.28
CA PRO A 562 -12.41 -1.42 -33.54
C PRO A 562 -11.33 -1.16 -34.61
N TYR A 563 -10.93 -2.19 -35.31
CA TYR A 563 -9.99 -2.09 -36.44
C TYR A 563 -10.68 -2.01 -37.79
N ILE A 564 -11.99 -2.19 -37.82
CA ILE A 564 -12.86 -1.98 -38.99
C ILE A 564 -14.15 -1.32 -38.52
N GLU A 565 -14.59 -0.31 -39.26
CA GLU A 565 -15.92 0.27 -39.07
C GLU A 565 -16.94 -0.49 -39.90
N SER A 566 -18.03 -0.92 -39.29
CA SER A 566 -19.17 -1.52 -39.99
C SER A 566 -20.18 -0.43 -40.29
N SER A 567 -20.43 -0.15 -41.56
CA SER A 567 -21.45 0.80 -41.98
C SER A 567 -22.59 0.07 -42.71
N VAL A 568 -23.79 0.60 -42.58
CA VAL A 568 -24.93 0.16 -43.35
C VAL A 568 -24.99 1.03 -44.60
N SER A 569 -24.76 0.42 -45.78
CA SER A 569 -24.88 1.11 -47.04
C SER A 569 -26.20 0.72 -47.70
N VAL A 570 -26.94 1.71 -48.17
CA VAL A 570 -28.13 1.49 -48.96
C VAL A 570 -27.70 1.40 -50.43
N MET A 571 -27.84 0.22 -51.02
CA MET A 571 -27.65 0.07 -52.45
C MET A 571 -28.97 0.39 -53.16
N VAL A 572 -28.94 1.38 -54.02
CA VAL A 572 -30.05 1.73 -54.90
C VAL A 572 -29.68 1.27 -56.30
N PRO A 573 -30.54 0.52 -57.00
CA PRO A 573 -30.29 0.19 -58.38
C PRO A 573 -30.23 1.48 -59.21
N THR A 574 -29.09 1.75 -59.82
CA THR A 574 -28.98 2.81 -60.82
C THR A 574 -29.50 2.23 -62.13
N GLU A 575 -30.69 2.61 -62.58
CA GLU A 575 -31.05 2.41 -63.98
C GLU A 575 -30.04 3.20 -64.81
N GLY A 576 -29.25 2.50 -65.58
CA GLY A 576 -28.25 3.06 -66.44
C GLY A 576 -28.93 3.93 -67.55
N HIS A 577 -29.25 5.16 -67.15
CA HIS A 577 -29.50 6.16 -68.15
C HIS A 577 -28.16 6.61 -68.71
N ASN A 578 -27.91 6.28 -69.96
CA ASN A 578 -26.82 6.84 -70.71
C ASN A 578 -26.85 8.35 -70.63
N ILE A 579 -25.94 8.91 -69.86
CA ILE A 579 -25.76 10.36 -69.73
C ILE A 579 -25.00 10.87 -70.94
N GLU A 580 -25.64 10.78 -72.13
CA GLU A 580 -25.08 11.33 -73.39
C GLU A 580 -25.86 12.56 -73.91
N SER A 581 -26.77 13.10 -73.08
CA SER A 581 -27.50 14.28 -73.53
C SER A 581 -27.03 15.50 -72.80
N ALA A 582 -26.41 16.45 -73.51
CA ALA A 582 -26.08 17.81 -72.99
C ALA A 582 -27.32 18.57 -72.49
N TRP A 583 -28.53 18.01 -72.71
CA TRP A 583 -29.80 18.59 -72.28
C TRP A 583 -30.39 18.00 -71.01
N PHE A 584 -29.58 17.33 -70.17
CA PHE A 584 -30.02 16.69 -68.97
C PHE A 584 -30.66 17.70 -67.97
N PHE A 585 -30.19 18.96 -67.96
CA PHE A 585 -30.72 20.03 -67.11
C PHE A 585 -32.13 20.50 -67.49
N LEU A 586 -32.63 20.17 -68.71
CA LEU A 586 -34.01 20.46 -69.18
C LEU A 586 -35.03 19.39 -68.77
N LYS A 587 -34.58 18.18 -68.33
CA LYS A 587 -35.49 17.08 -67.99
C LYS A 587 -36.36 17.30 -66.72
N PRO A 588 -35.94 18.06 -65.71
CA PRO A 588 -36.74 18.26 -64.47
C PRO A 588 -38.08 18.95 -64.68
N LEU A 589 -38.23 19.72 -65.77
CA LEU A 589 -39.43 20.45 -66.08
C LEU A 589 -40.03 20.00 -67.37
N THR A 590 -41.38 19.90 -67.43
CA THR A 590 -42.11 19.61 -68.74
C THR A 590 -41.94 20.81 -69.66
N TRP A 591 -42.04 20.53 -71.00
CA TRP A 591 -41.89 21.61 -72.01
C TRP A 591 -42.81 22.80 -71.73
N ASP A 592 -44.03 22.56 -71.30
CA ASP A 592 -45.04 23.59 -70.97
C ASP A 592 -44.58 24.50 -69.83
N LEU A 593 -43.89 23.94 -68.87
CA LEU A 593 -43.29 24.68 -67.74
C LEU A 593 -42.10 25.53 -68.18
N TRP A 594 -41.28 25.04 -69.12
CA TRP A 594 -40.19 25.84 -69.67
C TRP A 594 -40.71 27.01 -70.48
N VAL A 595 -41.77 26.81 -71.32
CA VAL A 595 -42.43 27.88 -72.08
C VAL A 595 -43.07 28.93 -71.15
N SER A 596 -43.79 28.51 -70.10
CA SER A 596 -44.41 29.39 -69.20
C SER A 596 -43.38 30.21 -68.34
N THR A 597 -42.26 29.58 -68.02
CA THR A 597 -41.14 30.20 -67.32
C THR A 597 -40.50 31.28 -68.20
N LEU A 598 -40.26 30.98 -69.49
CA LEU A 598 -39.74 31.94 -70.42
C LEU A 598 -40.69 33.12 -70.65
N ILE A 599 -41.99 32.86 -70.79
CA ILE A 599 -43.01 33.91 -70.91
C ILE A 599 -43.01 34.82 -69.69
N PHE A 600 -42.87 34.21 -68.51
CA PHE A 600 -42.84 34.96 -67.24
C PHE A 600 -41.57 35.83 -67.14
N PHE A 601 -40.40 35.34 -67.54
CA PHE A 601 -39.19 36.16 -67.59
C PHE A 601 -39.29 37.31 -68.58
N VAL A 602 -39.86 37.09 -69.78
CA VAL A 602 -40.12 38.14 -70.76
C VAL A 602 -41.09 39.19 -70.20
N PHE A 603 -42.14 38.72 -69.52
CA PHE A 603 -43.10 39.61 -68.89
C PHE A 603 -42.47 40.48 -67.77
N ILE A 604 -41.63 39.84 -66.87
CA ILE A 604 -40.91 40.61 -65.87
C ILE A 604 -39.93 41.59 -66.51
N GLY A 605 -39.20 41.18 -67.52
CA GLY A 605 -38.30 42.05 -68.29
C GLY A 605 -39.06 43.30 -68.88
N PHE A 606 -40.23 43.01 -69.43
CA PHE A 606 -41.10 44.08 -69.97
C PHE A 606 -41.63 45.05 -68.87
N VAL A 607 -42.06 44.53 -67.77
CA VAL A 607 -42.49 45.34 -66.61
C VAL A 607 -41.32 46.15 -66.07
N VAL A 608 -40.13 45.58 -65.89
CA VAL A 608 -38.94 46.32 -65.46
C VAL A 608 -38.52 47.37 -66.47
N TRP A 609 -38.68 47.13 -67.79
CA TRP A 609 -38.41 48.09 -68.84
C TRP A 609 -39.42 49.25 -68.80
N LEU A 610 -40.68 48.97 -68.52
CA LEU A 610 -41.73 49.98 -68.37
C LEU A 610 -41.58 50.88 -67.09
N THR A 611 -41.08 50.25 -66.03
CA THR A 611 -40.95 50.91 -64.72
C THR A 611 -39.65 51.68 -64.54
N ASN A 612 -38.60 51.37 -65.36
CA ASN A 612 -37.30 52.06 -65.22
C ASN A 612 -36.70 52.49 -66.58
N PRO A 613 -37.23 53.56 -67.20
CA PRO A 613 -36.69 54.05 -68.47
C PRO A 613 -35.40 54.86 -68.40
N ASN A 614 -34.85 55.11 -67.17
CA ASN A 614 -33.66 55.94 -67.03
C ASN A 614 -32.76 55.42 -65.89
N GLN A 615 -31.83 54.53 -66.21
CA GLN A 615 -30.67 54.36 -65.39
C GLN A 615 -29.42 54.09 -66.24
N GLU A 616 -28.51 55.05 -66.15
CA GLU A 616 -27.18 55.02 -66.75
C GLU A 616 -26.32 53.96 -66.15
N ARG A 617 -25.41 53.41 -66.95
CA ARG A 617 -24.47 52.35 -66.56
C ARG A 617 -23.44 52.87 -65.53
N PRO A 618 -23.17 52.18 -64.42
CA PRO A 618 -21.97 52.42 -63.67
C PRO A 618 -20.84 51.49 -64.11
N ALA A 619 -19.61 51.98 -63.91
CA ALA A 619 -18.35 51.49 -64.39
C ALA A 619 -17.90 50.17 -63.77
N LYS A 620 -16.99 49.50 -64.46
CA LYS A 620 -16.25 48.28 -64.04
C LYS A 620 -15.44 48.59 -62.77
N GLU A 621 -15.64 47.82 -61.70
CA GLU A 621 -14.66 47.61 -60.64
C GLU A 621 -14.35 46.10 -60.56
N ASN A 622 -13.03 45.77 -60.54
CA ASN A 622 -12.52 44.46 -60.34
C ASN A 622 -12.48 44.13 -58.87
N PRO A 623 -13.02 43.02 -58.38
CA PRO A 623 -12.70 42.51 -57.06
C PRO A 623 -11.61 41.43 -57.11
N LYS A 624 -10.51 41.67 -56.42
CA LYS A 624 -9.60 40.64 -55.95
C LYS A 624 -10.27 39.89 -54.79
N SER A 625 -10.59 38.64 -54.95
CA SER A 625 -11.02 37.76 -53.86
C SER A 625 -9.92 36.75 -53.53
N ASN A 626 -9.42 36.86 -52.30
CA ASN A 626 -8.73 35.77 -51.63
C ASN A 626 -9.74 34.69 -51.25
N VAL A 627 -9.62 33.52 -51.81
CA VAL A 627 -10.30 32.32 -51.35
C VAL A 627 -9.27 31.38 -50.77
N ASN A 628 -9.29 31.25 -49.47
CA ASN A 628 -8.55 30.19 -48.75
C ASN A 628 -9.24 28.84 -49.01
N HIS A 629 -8.57 27.97 -49.75
CA HIS A 629 -8.90 26.57 -49.84
C HIS A 629 -8.38 25.86 -48.57
N GLN A 630 -9.27 25.48 -47.67
CA GLN A 630 -9.01 24.44 -46.69
C GLN A 630 -9.30 23.10 -47.35
N THR A 631 -8.25 22.35 -47.60
CA THR A 631 -8.32 20.93 -47.95
C THR A 631 -8.62 20.11 -46.70
N PRO A 632 -9.54 19.14 -46.72
CA PRO A 632 -9.75 18.27 -45.56
C PRO A 632 -8.60 17.28 -45.44
N THR A 633 -7.95 17.28 -44.29
CA THR A 633 -6.92 16.32 -43.87
C THR A 633 -7.54 14.91 -43.82
N ARG A 634 -6.95 14.02 -44.56
CA ARG A 634 -7.20 12.58 -44.58
C ARG A 634 -6.73 12.01 -43.24
N THR A 635 -7.66 11.55 -42.40
CA THR A 635 -7.34 10.83 -41.16
C THR A 635 -6.94 9.39 -41.54
N ASP A 636 -5.70 9.04 -41.20
CA ASP A 636 -5.19 7.67 -41.29
C ASP A 636 -5.99 6.74 -40.35
N GLN A 637 -6.69 5.80 -40.93
CA GLN A 637 -7.33 4.70 -40.20
C GLN A 637 -6.28 3.65 -39.82
N ARG A 638 -6.03 3.49 -38.52
CA ARG A 638 -5.20 2.41 -37.98
C ARG A 638 -6.08 1.21 -37.58
N CYS A 639 -5.70 0.04 -38.03
CA CYS A 639 -6.35 -1.23 -37.71
C CYS A 639 -5.85 -1.79 -36.37
N ASN A 640 -6.75 -2.28 -35.51
CA ASN A 640 -6.40 -2.94 -34.25
C ASN A 640 -7.14 -4.26 -34.04
N ALA A 641 -6.45 -5.27 -33.53
CA ALA A 641 -6.97 -6.62 -33.29
C ALA A 641 -7.60 -6.77 -31.89
N ILE A 642 -8.55 -7.68 -31.76
CA ILE A 642 -9.29 -7.95 -30.53
C ILE A 642 -8.52 -8.93 -29.66
N ILE A 643 -8.01 -8.47 -28.52
CA ILE A 643 -7.52 -9.33 -27.45
C ILE A 643 -8.05 -8.76 -26.14
N ASN A 644 -9.02 -9.39 -25.47
CA ASN A 644 -9.07 -9.29 -24.03
C ASN A 644 -10.13 -10.09 -23.28
N GLN A 645 -9.73 -10.41 -22.05
CA GLN A 645 -10.54 -11.02 -21.01
C GLN A 645 -11.08 -10.00 -20.02
N ARG A 646 -12.30 -10.09 -19.62
CA ARG A 646 -12.70 -9.77 -18.24
C ARG A 646 -14.04 -10.33 -17.82
N SER A 647 -14.03 -11.13 -16.76
CA SER A 647 -15.21 -11.37 -15.96
C SER A 647 -15.41 -10.20 -14.98
N LYS A 648 -16.55 -9.53 -15.01
CA LYS A 648 -17.01 -8.74 -13.88
C LYS A 648 -17.62 -9.70 -12.86
N SER A 649 -16.99 -9.84 -11.71
CA SER A 649 -17.64 -10.43 -10.53
C SER A 649 -18.57 -9.37 -9.91
N TYR A 650 -19.81 -9.76 -9.64
CA TYR A 650 -20.70 -9.05 -8.76
C TYR A 650 -20.24 -9.19 -7.30
#